data_f6caf281e1285a01af22571624e2011a
#
_entry.id   f6caf281e1285a01af22571624e2011a
#
_cell.length_a   1.000
_cell.length_b   1.000
_cell.length_c   1.000
_cell.angle_alpha   90.00
_cell.angle_beta   90.00
_cell.angle_gamma   90.00
#
_symmetry.space_group_name_H-M   'P 1'
#
loop_
_entity.id
_entity.type
_entity.pdbx_description
1 polymer ?
#
loop_
_entity_poly.entity_id
_entity_poly.type
_entity_poly.pdbx_seq_one_letter_code
_entity_poly.pdbx_strand_id
1 'polypeptide(L)'
;LDCIAAYGALPFGYNPPEIWQALQKVASAQEPSFIQPSLLEVAGELAAKLIEVSPSGLKYVTFTNSGAEAVEVAFKLCRARTGKLTILSTINSFHGKTLGALSATGNEDYQKAFGAPTQGFRHIAYGDIGALERYLTESAHDTAAFIVEPIQGEGGIVEPPNGYLRQVQELCAKYDVLTIFDEIQSGLGRTGTMFACERDGVTPDVLLIAKALGGGLIPIGAALCKEDVYTEDFGHKHSSTFAGNSLGCRAGLAVLDILTRNDHLLLREVSRKGAKLKAGLEEVARLYPKIVKKIRGQGLMLGIEFVSSKNSYPHSLLGVMAEQELLTPMVASYLLNVEKVRVAPTLNGASVIRIEPALIISDAQIDRVICAVERTIRMLAQQNTAAFLGHLINYASTSAHEHRVELSEDRPIEPRPEDGRFAFLVHPVDVQNYSDFDESLANLNEEQLRDLSSRWNDLVKPFVISGARIVAQTGQSAYGDFICVPRTADQLLANPSQALEEISSAVQMAVDRGAKIVGLGAYTSVVTMGGRQLLPHTDVALTTGNSYTVVSGVQAVVAASERLGIDLDSATGVVVGAGGAIGKALALLLSEQIHRLILVGNPLRRQKSEHRMLKVVVEIIQHLRDLAEGGVSFAANSLGAYVESLQDLPADSDSLTVWIEYVRNLMGEGAPITITVDLKEHLPLADVLMVATSSLERLITPDSLKQGAVICDMSRPSNVSEDVLEKRPDVLVIDGGIIAMPSAPDLGWNFGFEKGTGFACMSETIMLALEQRYEHASLGADLNLEQLEMMRQLAKKQGFTLA
;
A
#
# COMPACT_ATOMS: atom_id res chain seq x y z
N LEU A 1 -19.50 -21.13 7.21
CA LEU A 1 -20.48 -20.39 7.99
C LEU A 1 -20.51 -18.93 7.52
N ASP A 2 -21.68 -18.45 7.10
CA ASP A 2 -21.83 -17.04 6.67
C ASP A 2 -22.13 -16.14 7.86
N CYS A 3 -21.23 -15.19 8.11
CA CYS A 3 -21.34 -14.15 9.11
C CYS A 3 -21.37 -12.74 8.51
N ILE A 4 -21.81 -12.62 7.22
CA ILE A 4 -22.16 -11.35 6.58
C ILE A 4 -23.67 -11.24 6.42
N ALA A 5 -24.34 -12.36 6.16
CA ALA A 5 -25.77 -12.44 5.87
C ALA A 5 -26.23 -11.36 4.86
N ALA A 6 -25.45 -11.14 3.79
CA ALA A 6 -25.67 -10.08 2.80
C ALA A 6 -25.92 -8.71 3.44
N TYR A 7 -25.08 -8.33 4.40
CA TYR A 7 -25.18 -7.07 5.16
C TYR A 7 -26.52 -6.94 5.93
N GLY A 8 -26.95 -8.06 6.54
CA GLY A 8 -28.20 -8.14 7.30
C GLY A 8 -29.47 -8.44 6.48
N ALA A 9 -29.35 -8.60 5.15
CA ALA A 9 -30.50 -8.89 4.29
C ALA A 9 -30.99 -10.36 4.36
N LEU A 10 -30.18 -11.28 4.91
CA LEU A 10 -30.50 -12.70 5.08
C LEU A 10 -30.82 -13.03 6.58
N PRO A 11 -31.91 -12.55 7.13
CA PRO A 11 -32.17 -12.71 8.57
C PRO A 11 -32.30 -14.17 9.00
N PHE A 12 -32.77 -15.04 8.13
CA PHE A 12 -33.01 -16.46 8.43
C PHE A 12 -32.11 -17.40 7.58
N GLY A 13 -30.97 -16.89 7.08
CA GLY A 13 -30.07 -17.63 6.23
C GLY A 13 -30.54 -17.76 4.78
N TYR A 14 -29.92 -18.69 4.05
CA TYR A 14 -30.25 -18.93 2.64
C TYR A 14 -31.50 -19.79 2.51
N ASN A 15 -32.39 -19.44 1.58
CA ASN A 15 -33.61 -20.19 1.22
C ASN A 15 -34.51 -20.54 2.42
N PRO A 16 -34.92 -19.59 3.28
CA PRO A 16 -35.75 -19.87 4.44
C PRO A 16 -37.09 -20.48 4.05
N PRO A 17 -37.47 -21.69 4.57
CA PRO A 17 -38.65 -22.43 4.11
C PRO A 17 -39.96 -21.67 4.33
N GLU A 18 -40.08 -20.96 5.44
CA GLU A 18 -41.29 -20.24 5.79
C GLU A 18 -41.54 -19.05 4.83
N ILE A 19 -40.48 -18.38 4.39
CA ILE A 19 -40.63 -17.31 3.38
C ILE A 19 -41.03 -17.90 2.03
N TRP A 20 -40.37 -19.02 1.61
CA TRP A 20 -40.77 -19.72 0.39
C TRP A 20 -42.24 -20.19 0.43
N GLN A 21 -42.71 -20.72 1.56
CA GLN A 21 -44.13 -21.10 1.73
C GLN A 21 -45.07 -19.90 1.57
N ALA A 22 -44.71 -18.74 2.11
CA ALA A 22 -45.48 -17.52 1.94
C ALA A 22 -45.58 -17.08 0.47
N LEU A 23 -44.42 -17.16 -0.26
CA LEU A 23 -44.43 -16.86 -1.71
C LEU A 23 -45.22 -17.86 -2.56
N GLN A 24 -45.17 -19.15 -2.24
CA GLN A 24 -45.94 -20.18 -2.92
C GLN A 24 -47.46 -19.98 -2.74
N LYS A 25 -47.90 -19.43 -1.63
CA LYS A 25 -49.32 -19.08 -1.43
C LYS A 25 -49.80 -18.04 -2.43
N VAL A 26 -48.98 -17.04 -2.79
CA VAL A 26 -49.33 -16.04 -3.82
C VAL A 26 -49.66 -16.71 -5.14
N ALA A 27 -48.78 -17.65 -5.58
CA ALA A 27 -48.98 -18.37 -6.83
C ALA A 27 -50.20 -19.32 -6.79
N SER A 28 -50.37 -20.07 -5.69
CA SER A 28 -51.50 -21.03 -5.54
C SER A 28 -52.85 -20.36 -5.36
N ALA A 29 -52.89 -19.22 -4.70
CA ALA A 29 -54.12 -18.43 -4.52
C ALA A 29 -54.40 -17.50 -5.71
N GLN A 30 -53.51 -17.45 -6.71
CA GLN A 30 -53.56 -16.52 -7.84
C GLN A 30 -53.76 -15.05 -7.39
N GLU A 31 -53.08 -14.64 -6.32
CA GLU A 31 -53.13 -13.25 -5.84
C GLU A 31 -52.57 -12.29 -6.92
N PRO A 32 -53.23 -11.17 -7.20
CA PRO A 32 -52.71 -10.15 -8.12
C PRO A 32 -51.33 -9.67 -7.68
N SER A 33 -50.36 -9.56 -8.58
CA SER A 33 -49.00 -9.06 -8.25
C SER A 33 -49.05 -7.61 -7.80
N PHE A 34 -49.82 -6.77 -8.46
CA PHE A 34 -50.12 -5.37 -8.14
C PHE A 34 -51.34 -4.89 -8.94
N ILE A 35 -52.05 -3.88 -8.47
CA ILE A 35 -53.30 -3.39 -9.08
C ILE A 35 -53.36 -1.86 -9.17
N GLN A 36 -52.32 -1.25 -9.70
CA GLN A 36 -52.28 0.20 -9.90
C GLN A 36 -53.46 0.70 -10.72
N PRO A 37 -54.12 1.79 -10.34
CA PRO A 37 -53.88 2.70 -9.22
C PRO A 37 -54.57 2.33 -7.90
N SER A 38 -55.14 1.12 -7.77
CA SER A 38 -55.79 0.64 -6.56
C SER A 38 -54.77 0.09 -5.52
N LEU A 39 -55.26 -0.22 -4.32
CA LEU A 39 -54.47 -0.82 -3.24
C LEU A 39 -54.70 -2.33 -3.18
N LEU A 40 -53.64 -3.08 -2.96
CA LEU A 40 -53.70 -4.50 -2.63
C LEU A 40 -54.06 -4.69 -1.15
N GLU A 41 -54.95 -5.60 -0.84
CA GLU A 41 -55.32 -5.95 0.54
C GLU A 41 -54.05 -6.36 1.35
N VAL A 42 -53.22 -7.23 0.76
CA VAL A 42 -52.00 -7.69 1.42
C VAL A 42 -50.99 -6.57 1.73
N ALA A 43 -50.97 -5.50 0.94
CA ALA A 43 -50.18 -4.31 1.24
C ALA A 43 -50.77 -3.56 2.46
N GLY A 44 -52.09 -3.48 2.58
CA GLY A 44 -52.75 -2.96 3.76
C GLY A 44 -52.49 -3.81 5.01
N GLU A 45 -52.55 -5.15 4.89
CA GLU A 45 -52.18 -6.09 5.97
C GLU A 45 -50.75 -5.86 6.47
N LEU A 46 -49.80 -5.78 5.56
CA LEU A 46 -48.37 -5.53 5.93
C LEU A 46 -48.19 -4.15 6.54
N ALA A 47 -48.85 -3.10 5.99
CA ALA A 47 -48.78 -1.75 6.55
C ALA A 47 -49.32 -1.71 7.98
N ALA A 48 -50.47 -2.33 8.23
CA ALA A 48 -51.06 -2.42 9.56
C ALA A 48 -50.15 -3.16 10.53
N LYS A 49 -49.53 -4.29 10.11
CA LYS A 49 -48.63 -5.07 10.93
C LYS A 49 -47.32 -4.33 11.21
N LEU A 50 -46.80 -3.58 10.28
CA LEU A 50 -45.63 -2.74 10.49
C LEU A 50 -45.89 -1.64 11.51
N ILE A 51 -47.03 -0.97 11.42
CA ILE A 51 -47.43 0.05 12.41
C ILE A 51 -47.61 -0.58 13.80
N GLU A 52 -48.23 -1.76 13.91
CA GLU A 52 -48.42 -2.47 15.17
C GLU A 52 -47.10 -2.76 15.90
N VAL A 53 -46.01 -3.15 15.14
CA VAL A 53 -44.74 -3.53 15.74
C VAL A 53 -43.75 -2.36 15.84
N SER A 54 -44.06 -1.20 15.29
CA SER A 54 -43.21 -0.03 15.29
C SER A 54 -43.36 0.82 16.55
N PRO A 55 -42.38 1.69 16.89
CA PRO A 55 -42.54 2.67 17.95
C PRO A 55 -43.84 3.48 17.80
N SER A 56 -44.53 3.72 18.89
CA SER A 56 -45.84 4.37 18.88
C SER A 56 -45.78 5.78 18.26
N GLY A 57 -46.83 6.15 17.46
CA GLY A 57 -46.92 7.46 16.81
C GLY A 57 -46.66 7.45 15.29
N LEU A 58 -46.06 6.39 14.75
CA LEU A 58 -46.04 6.20 13.30
C LEU A 58 -47.42 5.75 12.81
N LYS A 59 -47.84 6.27 11.64
CA LYS A 59 -49.23 6.08 11.14
C LYS A 59 -49.31 5.65 9.69
N TYR A 60 -48.38 6.09 8.85
CA TYR A 60 -48.38 5.83 7.42
C TYR A 60 -47.19 5.03 6.99
N VAL A 61 -47.36 4.16 6.00
CA VAL A 61 -46.33 3.33 5.39
C VAL A 61 -46.30 3.60 3.90
N THR A 62 -45.17 4.01 3.39
CA THR A 62 -44.89 4.09 1.95
C THR A 62 -43.95 2.98 1.57
N PHE A 63 -44.42 2.01 0.79
CA PHE A 63 -43.58 0.90 0.32
C PHE A 63 -42.65 1.33 -0.79
N THR A 64 -41.55 0.63 -0.90
CA THR A 64 -40.48 0.79 -1.92
C THR A 64 -39.91 -0.57 -2.30
N ASN A 65 -39.01 -0.61 -3.30
CA ASN A 65 -38.38 -1.85 -3.73
C ASN A 65 -36.94 -2.02 -3.19
N SER A 66 -36.43 -1.03 -2.49
CA SER A 66 -35.09 -1.06 -1.92
C SER A 66 -34.92 -0.07 -0.77
N GLY A 67 -33.86 -0.23 0.02
CA GLY A 67 -33.50 0.73 1.06
C GLY A 67 -33.16 2.12 0.51
N ALA A 68 -32.43 2.20 -0.61
CA ALA A 68 -32.13 3.49 -1.23
C ALA A 68 -33.40 4.25 -1.67
N GLU A 69 -34.39 3.54 -2.23
CA GLU A 69 -35.70 4.15 -2.55
C GLU A 69 -36.41 4.60 -1.28
N ALA A 70 -36.36 3.84 -0.18
CA ALA A 70 -36.95 4.26 1.09
C ALA A 70 -36.32 5.57 1.61
N VAL A 71 -35.01 5.72 1.47
CA VAL A 71 -34.27 6.96 1.78
C VAL A 71 -34.74 8.11 0.90
N GLU A 72 -34.88 7.91 -0.42
CA GLU A 72 -35.41 8.93 -1.34
C GLU A 72 -36.85 9.34 -1.00
N VAL A 73 -37.68 8.39 -0.57
CA VAL A 73 -39.02 8.65 -0.08
C VAL A 73 -39.01 9.54 1.15
N ALA A 74 -38.16 9.25 2.13
CA ALA A 74 -38.00 10.05 3.34
C ALA A 74 -37.61 11.49 3.05
N PHE A 75 -36.69 11.71 2.12
CA PHE A 75 -36.29 13.06 1.72
C PHE A 75 -37.48 13.82 1.09
N LYS A 76 -38.23 13.17 0.24
CA LYS A 76 -39.42 13.78 -0.36
C LYS A 76 -40.53 14.07 0.66
N LEU A 77 -40.80 13.16 1.60
CA LEU A 77 -41.72 13.38 2.72
C LEU A 77 -41.35 14.63 3.53
N CYS A 78 -40.08 14.70 3.96
CA CYS A 78 -39.58 15.79 4.79
C CYS A 78 -39.57 17.13 4.05
N ARG A 79 -39.14 17.14 2.78
CA ARG A 79 -39.16 18.36 1.96
C ARG A 79 -40.57 18.84 1.65
N ALA A 80 -41.50 17.92 1.34
CA ALA A 80 -42.91 18.25 1.11
C ALA A 80 -43.59 18.83 2.36
N ARG A 81 -43.26 18.29 3.54
CA ARG A 81 -43.82 18.73 4.83
C ARG A 81 -43.28 20.07 5.28
N THR A 82 -41.98 20.33 5.11
CA THR A 82 -41.34 21.51 5.67
C THR A 82 -41.16 22.65 4.68
N GLY A 83 -41.17 22.35 3.38
CA GLY A 83 -40.80 23.32 2.34
C GLY A 83 -39.29 23.65 2.31
N LYS A 84 -38.50 23.08 3.20
CA LYS A 84 -37.05 23.29 3.31
C LYS A 84 -36.31 22.30 2.41
N LEU A 85 -35.07 22.65 2.01
CA LEU A 85 -34.32 21.87 1.02
C LEU A 85 -33.30 20.91 1.64
N THR A 86 -32.59 21.33 2.69
CA THR A 86 -31.38 20.67 3.16
C THR A 86 -31.69 19.42 3.99
N ILE A 87 -31.02 18.33 3.66
CA ILE A 87 -30.97 17.12 4.46
C ILE A 87 -29.60 17.09 5.13
N LEU A 88 -29.58 17.06 6.45
CA LEU A 88 -28.39 16.88 7.25
C LEU A 88 -28.16 15.39 7.46
N SER A 89 -26.92 14.92 7.35
CA SER A 89 -26.49 13.55 7.58
C SER A 89 -25.21 13.50 8.41
N THR A 90 -24.61 12.31 8.54
CA THR A 90 -23.39 12.14 9.33
C THR A 90 -22.22 11.64 8.49
N ILE A 91 -21.01 12.03 8.86
CA ILE A 91 -19.77 11.52 8.27
C ILE A 91 -19.70 10.00 8.51
N ASN A 92 -19.20 9.26 7.52
CA ASN A 92 -19.11 7.80 7.49
C ASN A 92 -20.47 7.06 7.49
N SER A 93 -21.60 7.75 7.34
CA SER A 93 -22.91 7.10 7.18
C SER A 93 -23.02 6.40 5.82
N PHE A 94 -23.99 5.48 5.74
CA PHE A 94 -24.35 4.81 4.48
C PHE A 94 -25.87 4.72 4.34
N HIS A 95 -26.43 5.41 3.36
CA HIS A 95 -27.88 5.48 3.12
C HIS A 95 -28.31 4.93 1.75
N GLY A 96 -27.37 4.52 0.92
CA GLY A 96 -27.64 3.96 -0.40
C GLY A 96 -26.78 4.59 -1.51
N LYS A 97 -27.06 4.17 -2.74
CA LYS A 97 -26.26 4.57 -3.92
C LYS A 97 -27.08 5.19 -5.07
N THR A 98 -28.38 5.46 -4.88
CA THR A 98 -29.09 6.41 -5.74
C THR A 98 -28.53 7.81 -5.49
N LEU A 99 -28.66 8.73 -6.41
CA LEU A 99 -27.94 10.02 -6.34
C LEU A 99 -28.28 10.83 -5.08
N GLY A 100 -29.55 10.84 -4.64
CA GLY A 100 -29.95 11.49 -3.38
C GLY A 100 -29.47 10.72 -2.15
N ALA A 101 -29.66 9.40 -2.09
CA ALA A 101 -29.16 8.58 -1.00
C ALA A 101 -27.62 8.59 -0.93
N LEU A 102 -26.92 8.61 -2.08
CA LEU A 102 -25.46 8.78 -2.15
C LEU A 102 -25.04 10.16 -1.64
N SER A 103 -25.83 11.20 -1.92
CA SER A 103 -25.56 12.54 -1.42
C SER A 103 -25.68 12.65 0.10
N ALA A 104 -26.52 11.82 0.74
CA ALA A 104 -26.63 11.71 2.20
C ALA A 104 -25.57 10.75 2.79
N THR A 105 -24.99 9.84 2.00
CA THR A 105 -23.92 8.92 2.43
C THR A 105 -22.65 9.71 2.68
N GLY A 106 -22.12 9.67 3.90
CA GLY A 106 -21.02 10.53 4.36
C GLY A 106 -19.62 10.01 3.98
N ASN A 107 -19.41 9.69 2.71
CA ASN A 107 -18.12 9.24 2.17
C ASN A 107 -17.83 9.91 0.82
N GLU A 108 -16.85 10.82 0.82
CA GLU A 108 -16.46 11.59 -0.36
C GLU A 108 -15.95 10.73 -1.52
N ASP A 109 -15.26 9.62 -1.25
CA ASP A 109 -14.70 8.77 -2.30
C ASP A 109 -15.80 8.09 -3.11
N TYR A 110 -16.93 7.76 -2.47
CA TYR A 110 -18.09 7.26 -3.19
C TYR A 110 -18.82 8.33 -4.00
N GLN A 111 -18.72 9.59 -3.60
CA GLN A 111 -19.47 10.69 -4.17
C GLN A 111 -18.79 11.31 -5.40
N LYS A 112 -17.44 11.46 -5.35
CA LYS A 112 -16.64 12.21 -6.36
C LYS A 112 -16.91 11.76 -7.80
N ALA A 113 -16.92 10.45 -8.04
CA ALA A 113 -17.09 9.89 -9.38
C ALA A 113 -18.47 10.16 -10.01
N PHE A 114 -19.48 10.52 -9.19
CA PHE A 114 -20.88 10.66 -9.61
C PHE A 114 -21.43 12.08 -9.42
N GLY A 115 -20.57 13.05 -9.12
CA GLY A 115 -20.99 14.42 -8.89
C GLY A 115 -21.87 14.62 -7.66
N ALA A 116 -21.74 13.76 -6.65
CA ALA A 116 -22.37 13.92 -5.35
C ALA A 116 -21.39 14.58 -4.35
N PRO A 117 -21.89 15.19 -3.26
CA PRO A 117 -23.29 15.41 -2.95
C PRO A 117 -23.96 16.46 -3.85
N THR A 118 -25.21 16.23 -4.20
CA THR A 118 -26.04 17.24 -4.88
C THR A 118 -26.37 18.40 -3.93
N GLN A 119 -26.91 19.48 -4.47
CA GLN A 119 -27.32 20.62 -3.66
C GLN A 119 -28.33 20.19 -2.58
N GLY A 120 -28.22 20.75 -1.37
CA GLY A 120 -29.11 20.48 -0.25
C GLY A 120 -28.73 19.26 0.60
N PHE A 121 -27.45 18.89 0.63
CA PHE A 121 -26.94 17.89 1.56
C PHE A 121 -25.74 18.42 2.38
N ARG A 122 -25.69 18.11 3.66
CA ARG A 122 -24.61 18.48 4.57
C ARG A 122 -24.30 17.32 5.52
N HIS A 123 -23.08 17.27 6.03
CA HIS A 123 -22.61 16.21 6.91
C HIS A 123 -21.97 16.79 8.18
N ILE A 124 -22.23 16.16 9.31
CA ILE A 124 -21.62 16.47 10.61
C ILE A 124 -21.01 15.20 11.21
N ALA A 125 -20.18 15.33 12.24
CA ALA A 125 -19.61 14.17 12.94
C ALA A 125 -20.72 13.34 13.61
N TYR A 126 -20.66 12.01 13.43
CA TYR A 126 -21.58 11.08 14.07
C TYR A 126 -21.35 11.02 15.59
N GLY A 127 -22.44 11.03 16.37
CA GLY A 127 -22.37 10.96 17.83
C GLY A 127 -22.01 12.29 18.52
N ASP A 128 -21.74 13.34 17.76
CA ASP A 128 -21.45 14.68 18.32
C ASP A 128 -22.73 15.54 18.35
N ILE A 129 -23.40 15.55 19.50
CA ILE A 129 -24.60 16.36 19.72
C ILE A 129 -24.30 17.86 19.69
N GLY A 130 -23.12 18.26 20.10
CA GLY A 130 -22.67 19.66 20.04
C GLY A 130 -22.48 20.15 18.60
N ALA A 131 -21.99 19.29 17.71
CA ALA A 131 -21.94 19.62 16.28
C ALA A 131 -23.34 19.78 15.68
N LEU A 132 -24.28 18.94 16.06
CA LEU A 132 -25.68 19.07 15.64
C LEU A 132 -26.28 20.39 16.14
N GLU A 133 -26.11 20.75 17.40
CA GLU A 133 -26.65 21.99 17.97
C GLU A 133 -26.05 23.22 17.30
N ARG A 134 -24.75 23.28 17.09
CA ARG A 134 -24.10 24.40 16.36
C ARG A 134 -24.66 24.54 14.95
N TYR A 135 -24.77 23.41 14.21
CA TYR A 135 -25.32 23.44 12.87
C TYR A 135 -26.78 23.93 12.83
N LEU A 136 -27.64 23.40 13.71
CA LEU A 136 -29.07 23.78 13.74
C LEU A 136 -29.27 25.23 14.19
N THR A 137 -28.43 25.76 15.07
CA THR A 137 -28.49 27.17 15.48
C THR A 137 -28.31 28.11 14.28
N GLU A 138 -27.49 27.74 13.31
CA GLU A 138 -27.18 28.60 12.16
C GLU A 138 -28.07 28.28 10.95
N SER A 139 -28.45 27.01 10.72
CA SER A 139 -28.95 26.52 9.46
C SER A 139 -30.32 25.79 9.53
N ALA A 140 -31.00 25.78 10.68
CA ALA A 140 -32.29 25.09 10.82
C ALA A 140 -33.37 25.66 9.91
N HIS A 141 -33.27 26.94 9.52
CA HIS A 141 -34.26 27.61 8.67
C HIS A 141 -34.39 26.98 7.27
N ASP A 142 -33.29 26.33 6.75
CA ASP A 142 -33.29 25.64 5.46
C ASP A 142 -33.20 24.09 5.61
N THR A 143 -33.10 23.57 6.83
CA THR A 143 -32.91 22.14 7.09
C THR A 143 -34.24 21.45 7.25
N ALA A 144 -34.56 20.56 6.30
CA ALA A 144 -35.82 19.79 6.30
C ALA A 144 -35.75 18.62 7.31
N ALA A 145 -34.62 17.90 7.35
CA ALA A 145 -34.50 16.75 8.22
C ALA A 145 -33.03 16.44 8.55
N PHE A 146 -32.84 15.72 9.65
CA PHE A 146 -31.60 15.03 9.99
C PHE A 146 -31.79 13.53 9.86
N ILE A 147 -31.00 12.89 8.96
CA ILE A 147 -30.97 11.44 8.79
C ILE A 147 -29.79 10.83 9.55
N VAL A 148 -30.07 9.77 10.32
CA VAL A 148 -29.04 9.10 11.14
C VAL A 148 -29.32 7.59 11.25
N GLU A 149 -28.27 6.79 11.21
CA GLU A 149 -28.31 5.37 11.56
C GLU A 149 -28.25 5.24 13.10
N PRO A 150 -29.10 4.45 13.78
CA PRO A 150 -28.95 4.18 15.22
C PRO A 150 -27.63 3.53 15.59
N ILE A 151 -27.08 2.71 14.70
CA ILE A 151 -25.71 2.20 14.71
C ILE A 151 -25.19 2.32 13.28
N GLN A 152 -24.11 3.07 13.06
CA GLN A 152 -23.54 3.12 11.72
C GLN A 152 -23.00 1.76 11.31
N GLY A 153 -23.54 1.17 10.27
CA GLY A 153 -23.13 -0.13 9.76
C GLY A 153 -21.82 -0.07 9.01
N GLU A 154 -21.81 0.59 7.85
CA GLU A 154 -20.63 0.71 6.98
C GLU A 154 -19.56 1.63 7.55
N GLY A 155 -19.91 2.51 8.47
CA GLY A 155 -18.97 3.36 9.20
C GLY A 155 -18.06 2.62 10.17
N GLY A 156 -18.23 1.30 10.34
CA GLY A 156 -17.38 0.48 11.23
C GLY A 156 -18.13 -0.08 12.44
N ILE A 157 -19.39 -0.37 12.33
CA ILE A 157 -20.28 -0.81 13.43
C ILE A 157 -20.15 0.15 14.63
N VAL A 158 -20.40 1.43 14.36
CA VAL A 158 -20.18 2.49 15.35
C VAL A 158 -21.45 2.72 16.16
N GLU A 159 -21.37 2.45 17.46
CA GLU A 159 -22.42 2.77 18.42
C GLU A 159 -22.28 4.24 18.84
N PRO A 160 -23.39 5.02 18.88
CA PRO A 160 -23.33 6.38 19.38
C PRO A 160 -23.20 6.41 20.91
N PRO A 161 -22.88 7.54 21.52
CA PRO A 161 -23.00 7.72 22.97
C PRO A 161 -24.40 7.38 23.48
N ASN A 162 -24.48 6.90 24.71
CA ASN A 162 -25.77 6.55 25.34
C ASN A 162 -26.74 7.74 25.35
N GLY A 163 -27.99 7.50 24.92
CA GLY A 163 -29.02 8.53 24.86
C GLY A 163 -28.86 9.54 23.72
N TYR A 164 -27.96 9.27 22.76
CA TYR A 164 -27.72 10.16 21.63
C TYR A 164 -28.99 10.37 20.77
N LEU A 165 -29.71 9.30 20.41
CA LEU A 165 -30.91 9.43 19.59
C LEU A 165 -32.00 10.24 20.28
N ARG A 166 -32.12 10.17 21.63
CA ARG A 166 -33.01 11.01 22.40
C ARG A 166 -32.65 12.48 22.29
N GLN A 167 -31.37 12.80 22.50
CA GLN A 167 -30.86 14.16 22.37
C GLN A 167 -31.03 14.70 20.93
N VAL A 168 -30.81 13.84 19.94
CA VAL A 168 -31.08 14.19 18.52
C VAL A 168 -32.57 14.56 18.34
N GLN A 169 -33.47 13.74 18.83
CA GLN A 169 -34.92 13.98 18.70
C GLN A 169 -35.34 15.29 19.41
N GLU A 170 -34.89 15.49 20.65
CA GLU A 170 -35.20 16.70 21.43
C GLU A 170 -34.62 17.96 20.72
N LEU A 171 -33.41 17.89 20.22
CA LEU A 171 -32.76 19.03 19.58
C LEU A 171 -33.39 19.35 18.21
N CYS A 172 -33.69 18.33 17.39
CA CYS A 172 -34.37 18.53 16.12
C CYS A 172 -35.78 19.11 16.32
N ALA A 173 -36.53 18.61 17.30
CA ALA A 173 -37.85 19.16 17.66
C ALA A 173 -37.79 20.64 18.10
N LYS A 174 -36.76 21.03 18.88
CA LYS A 174 -36.52 22.43 19.30
C LYS A 174 -36.35 23.37 18.11
N TYR A 175 -35.77 22.90 17.03
CA TYR A 175 -35.43 23.71 15.84
C TYR A 175 -36.39 23.48 14.67
N ASP A 176 -37.50 22.76 14.83
CA ASP A 176 -38.45 22.40 13.76
C ASP A 176 -37.76 21.71 12.56
N VAL A 177 -36.94 20.71 12.86
CA VAL A 177 -36.25 19.84 11.92
C VAL A 177 -36.73 18.40 12.14
N LEU A 178 -37.12 17.70 11.07
CA LEU A 178 -37.60 16.33 11.16
C LEU A 178 -36.46 15.35 11.37
N THR A 179 -36.74 14.23 12.05
CA THR A 179 -35.78 13.14 12.27
C THR A 179 -36.12 11.97 11.36
N ILE A 180 -35.09 11.43 10.66
CA ILE A 180 -35.16 10.20 9.88
C ILE A 180 -34.19 9.20 10.53
N PHE A 181 -34.73 8.08 11.07
CA PHE A 181 -33.89 7.01 11.55
C PHE A 181 -33.78 5.90 10.51
N ASP A 182 -32.55 5.66 10.06
CA ASP A 182 -32.26 4.61 9.07
C ASP A 182 -32.01 3.27 9.80
N GLU A 183 -33.05 2.50 9.94
CA GLU A 183 -33.06 1.15 10.53
C GLU A 183 -32.99 0.04 9.46
N ILE A 184 -32.56 0.38 8.26
CA ILE A 184 -32.44 -0.57 7.13
C ILE A 184 -31.51 -1.73 7.50
N GLN A 185 -30.46 -1.49 8.28
CA GLN A 185 -29.53 -2.54 8.74
C GLN A 185 -29.77 -2.94 10.20
N SER A 186 -30.00 -1.98 11.09
CA SER A 186 -30.11 -2.18 12.53
C SER A 186 -31.46 -2.73 12.97
N GLY A 187 -32.52 -2.52 12.19
CA GLY A 187 -33.88 -2.92 12.51
C GLY A 187 -34.20 -4.39 12.29
N LEU A 188 -35.46 -4.73 12.51
CA LEU A 188 -36.04 -6.05 12.31
C LEU A 188 -35.27 -7.18 13.01
N GLY A 189 -34.95 -6.95 14.28
CA GLY A 189 -34.38 -7.95 15.17
C GLY A 189 -32.85 -8.02 15.19
N ARG A 190 -32.15 -7.34 14.29
CA ARG A 190 -30.68 -7.43 14.14
C ARG A 190 -29.94 -7.12 15.45
N THR A 191 -30.39 -6.10 16.18
CA THR A 191 -29.77 -5.66 17.43
C THR A 191 -30.36 -6.34 18.68
N GLY A 192 -31.33 -7.25 18.51
CA GLY A 192 -32.00 -7.96 19.61
C GLY A 192 -33.27 -7.26 20.12
N THR A 193 -33.63 -6.10 19.54
CA THR A 193 -34.93 -5.41 19.65
C THR A 193 -35.59 -5.38 18.28
N MET A 194 -36.90 -5.06 18.18
CA MET A 194 -37.54 -4.93 16.87
C MET A 194 -36.84 -3.80 16.07
N PHE A 195 -36.59 -2.66 16.72
CA PHE A 195 -35.85 -1.52 16.18
C PHE A 195 -34.78 -1.07 17.20
N ALA A 196 -33.61 -0.64 16.70
CA ALA A 196 -32.52 -0.23 17.58
C ALA A 196 -32.84 1.05 18.37
N CYS A 197 -33.65 1.96 17.80
CA CYS A 197 -34.08 3.20 18.45
C CYS A 197 -34.93 2.98 19.71
N GLU A 198 -35.60 1.80 19.86
CA GLU A 198 -36.39 1.44 21.06
C GLU A 198 -35.56 1.49 22.35
N ARG A 199 -34.25 1.27 22.27
CA ARG A 199 -33.34 1.31 23.43
C ARG A 199 -33.23 2.69 24.05
N ASP A 200 -33.29 3.72 23.21
CA ASP A 200 -33.33 5.12 23.67
C ASP A 200 -34.76 5.58 24.00
N GLY A 201 -35.77 4.74 23.73
CA GLY A 201 -37.17 5.05 23.97
C GLY A 201 -37.68 6.20 23.13
N VAL A 202 -37.27 6.26 21.87
CA VAL A 202 -37.57 7.35 20.94
C VAL A 202 -38.31 6.87 19.70
N THR A 203 -39.12 7.76 19.11
CA THR A 203 -39.86 7.53 17.86
C THR A 203 -39.49 8.63 16.87
N PRO A 204 -38.80 8.33 15.77
CA PRO A 204 -38.46 9.33 14.74
C PRO A 204 -39.70 9.84 14.01
N ASP A 205 -39.59 10.93 13.26
CA ASP A 205 -40.62 11.40 12.36
C ASP A 205 -40.80 10.51 11.16
N VAL A 206 -39.68 9.93 10.68
CA VAL A 206 -39.63 8.91 9.62
C VAL A 206 -38.71 7.76 10.04
N LEU A 207 -39.19 6.53 9.93
CA LEU A 207 -38.45 5.29 10.18
C LEU A 207 -38.26 4.53 8.86
N LEU A 208 -37.03 4.16 8.53
CA LEU A 208 -36.70 3.44 7.29
C LEU A 208 -36.39 1.97 7.57
N ILE A 209 -36.94 1.08 6.78
CA ILE A 209 -36.66 -0.36 6.82
C ILE A 209 -36.55 -0.94 5.41
N ALA A 210 -35.72 -1.97 5.25
CA ALA A 210 -35.60 -2.79 4.04
C ALA A 210 -34.90 -4.10 4.38
N LYS A 211 -33.93 -4.53 3.60
CA LYS A 211 -33.05 -5.70 3.84
C LYS A 211 -33.80 -6.90 4.42
N ALA A 212 -33.78 -7.06 5.75
CA ALA A 212 -34.43 -8.18 6.45
C ALA A 212 -35.94 -8.29 6.15
N LEU A 213 -36.61 -7.20 5.82
CA LEU A 213 -38.05 -7.19 5.53
C LEU A 213 -38.44 -8.14 4.39
N GLY A 214 -37.57 -8.35 3.42
CA GLY A 214 -37.78 -9.25 2.29
C GLY A 214 -37.45 -10.73 2.58
N GLY A 215 -37.08 -11.06 3.82
CA GLY A 215 -36.78 -12.44 4.23
C GLY A 215 -35.59 -13.06 3.53
N GLY A 216 -34.76 -12.25 2.87
CA GLY A 216 -33.60 -12.69 2.09
C GLY A 216 -33.93 -13.14 0.65
N LEU A 217 -35.18 -13.05 0.22
CA LEU A 217 -35.62 -13.53 -1.09
C LEU A 217 -36.21 -12.44 -1.99
N ILE A 218 -36.94 -11.47 -1.43
CA ILE A 218 -37.66 -10.46 -2.22
C ILE A 218 -37.18 -9.06 -1.86
N PRO A 219 -36.86 -8.22 -2.87
CA PRO A 219 -36.53 -6.82 -2.62
C PRO A 219 -37.80 -6.05 -2.21
N ILE A 220 -37.75 -5.45 -1.02
CA ILE A 220 -38.80 -4.58 -0.47
C ILE A 220 -38.16 -3.63 0.54
N GLY A 221 -38.67 -2.41 0.60
CA GLY A 221 -38.39 -1.43 1.64
C GLY A 221 -39.67 -0.67 2.02
N ALA A 222 -39.58 0.08 3.10
CA ALA A 222 -40.64 0.95 3.52
C ALA A 222 -40.11 2.16 4.29
N ALA A 223 -40.80 3.29 4.11
CA ALA A 223 -40.67 4.47 4.95
C ALA A 223 -41.97 4.61 5.77
N LEU A 224 -41.84 4.52 7.08
CA LEU A 224 -42.92 4.72 8.03
C LEU A 224 -42.84 6.14 8.55
N CYS A 225 -43.94 6.87 8.64
CA CYS A 225 -43.90 8.24 9.14
C CYS A 225 -45.09 8.57 10.07
N LYS A 226 -44.91 9.63 10.86
CA LYS A 226 -45.99 10.24 11.65
C LYS A 226 -47.05 10.85 10.75
N GLU A 227 -48.25 11.01 11.30
CA GLU A 227 -49.44 11.52 10.55
C GLU A 227 -49.19 12.91 9.95
N ASP A 228 -48.58 13.80 10.72
CA ASP A 228 -48.30 15.17 10.31
C ASP A 228 -47.16 15.32 9.29
N VAL A 229 -46.36 14.27 9.05
CA VAL A 229 -45.28 14.23 8.04
C VAL A 229 -45.83 13.87 6.66
N TYR A 230 -46.95 13.11 6.59
CA TYR A 230 -47.54 12.70 5.33
C TYR A 230 -48.46 13.79 4.81
N THR A 231 -48.05 14.47 3.72
CA THR A 231 -48.83 15.55 3.12
C THR A 231 -49.66 15.06 1.92
N GLU A 232 -50.75 15.77 1.59
CA GLU A 232 -51.54 15.49 0.38
C GLU A 232 -50.67 15.64 -0.89
N ASP A 233 -49.82 16.64 -0.92
CA ASP A 233 -48.90 16.88 -2.02
C ASP A 233 -47.97 15.69 -2.29
N PHE A 234 -47.44 15.07 -1.21
CA PHE A 234 -46.64 13.86 -1.35
C PHE A 234 -47.50 12.70 -1.86
N GLY A 235 -48.68 12.48 -1.27
CA GLY A 235 -49.59 11.40 -1.65
C GLY A 235 -50.02 11.45 -3.12
N HIS A 236 -50.26 12.66 -3.66
CA HIS A 236 -50.63 12.83 -5.06
C HIS A 236 -49.47 12.78 -6.07
N LYS A 237 -48.25 13.13 -5.61
CA LYS A 237 -47.11 13.30 -6.52
C LYS A 237 -46.06 12.17 -6.44
N HIS A 238 -46.17 11.26 -5.47
CA HIS A 238 -45.27 10.12 -5.33
C HIS A 238 -45.95 8.82 -5.71
N SER A 239 -45.28 8.02 -6.51
CA SER A 239 -45.66 6.65 -6.84
C SER A 239 -44.45 5.79 -7.20
N SER A 240 -44.56 4.47 -7.02
CA SER A 240 -43.60 3.47 -7.47
C SER A 240 -44.38 2.24 -7.93
N THR A 241 -44.19 1.81 -9.17
CA THR A 241 -45.03 0.80 -9.83
C THR A 241 -45.04 -0.54 -9.10
N PHE A 242 -43.89 -1.04 -8.68
CA PHE A 242 -43.77 -2.33 -8.02
C PHE A 242 -43.79 -2.29 -6.50
N ALA A 243 -43.86 -1.13 -5.91
CA ALA A 243 -43.90 -0.99 -4.47
C ALA A 243 -45.22 -1.55 -3.89
N GLY A 244 -45.13 -2.29 -2.79
CA GLY A 244 -46.28 -2.95 -2.17
C GLY A 244 -46.83 -4.15 -2.99
N ASN A 245 -46.02 -4.75 -3.86
CA ASN A 245 -46.44 -5.95 -4.60
C ASN A 245 -46.67 -7.15 -3.68
N SER A 246 -47.52 -8.09 -4.12
CA SER A 246 -47.97 -9.23 -3.31
C SER A 246 -46.83 -10.08 -2.79
N LEU A 247 -45.81 -10.35 -3.62
CA LEU A 247 -44.66 -11.18 -3.22
C LEU A 247 -43.87 -10.52 -2.10
N GLY A 248 -43.53 -9.22 -2.25
CA GLY A 248 -42.84 -8.44 -1.21
C GLY A 248 -43.67 -8.35 0.08
N CYS A 249 -44.96 -8.10 -0.03
CA CYS A 249 -45.84 -7.98 1.14
C CYS A 249 -46.00 -9.31 1.88
N ARG A 250 -46.22 -10.43 1.17
CA ARG A 250 -46.29 -11.76 1.82
C ARG A 250 -44.97 -12.18 2.45
N ALA A 251 -43.83 -11.86 1.82
CA ALA A 251 -42.51 -12.06 2.45
C ALA A 251 -42.39 -11.24 3.73
N GLY A 252 -42.72 -9.94 3.69
CA GLY A 252 -42.70 -9.04 4.85
C GLY A 252 -43.58 -9.51 6.00
N LEU A 253 -44.79 -9.94 5.72
CA LEU A 253 -45.73 -10.52 6.72
C LEU A 253 -45.11 -11.76 7.37
N ALA A 254 -44.55 -12.68 6.58
CA ALA A 254 -43.90 -13.88 7.10
C ALA A 254 -42.69 -13.55 7.98
N VAL A 255 -41.88 -12.53 7.61
CA VAL A 255 -40.77 -12.03 8.43
C VAL A 255 -41.31 -11.52 9.77
N LEU A 256 -42.34 -10.67 9.77
CA LEU A 256 -42.88 -10.12 11.01
C LEU A 256 -43.51 -11.21 11.88
N ASP A 257 -44.17 -12.21 11.29
CA ASP A 257 -44.69 -13.35 12.05
C ASP A 257 -43.60 -14.15 12.71
N ILE A 258 -42.47 -14.37 12.03
CA ILE A 258 -41.30 -15.06 12.63
C ILE A 258 -40.72 -14.24 13.80
N LEU A 259 -40.61 -12.92 13.66
CA LEU A 259 -40.02 -12.04 14.66
C LEU A 259 -40.94 -11.85 15.89
N THR A 260 -42.27 -11.85 15.70
CA THR A 260 -43.24 -11.54 16.77
C THR A 260 -43.77 -12.79 17.49
N ARG A 261 -43.71 -13.97 16.87
CA ARG A 261 -44.27 -15.19 17.46
C ARG A 261 -43.62 -15.56 18.80
N ASN A 262 -44.39 -16.27 19.64
CA ASN A 262 -43.95 -16.73 20.96
C ASN A 262 -43.40 -15.57 21.83
N ASP A 263 -44.13 -14.44 21.80
CA ASP A 263 -43.75 -13.25 22.56
C ASP A 263 -42.31 -12.82 22.26
N HIS A 264 -42.03 -12.60 20.96
CA HIS A 264 -40.72 -12.17 20.46
C HIS A 264 -39.52 -13.07 20.89
N LEU A 265 -39.76 -14.39 21.00
CA LEU A 265 -38.70 -15.32 21.41
C LEU A 265 -37.41 -15.17 20.60
N LEU A 266 -37.49 -14.99 19.27
CA LEU A 266 -36.30 -14.85 18.42
C LEU A 266 -35.49 -13.60 18.78
N LEU A 267 -36.14 -12.48 19.09
CA LEU A 267 -35.44 -11.25 19.49
C LEU A 267 -34.69 -11.45 20.83
N ARG A 268 -35.31 -12.12 21.81
CA ARG A 268 -34.63 -12.46 23.06
C ARG A 268 -33.44 -13.38 22.84
N GLU A 269 -33.58 -14.36 21.95
CA GLU A 269 -32.46 -15.25 21.55
C GLU A 269 -31.35 -14.49 20.85
N VAL A 270 -31.65 -13.54 19.96
CA VAL A 270 -30.66 -12.66 19.31
C VAL A 270 -29.90 -11.84 20.36
N SER A 271 -30.61 -11.25 21.34
CA SER A 271 -29.95 -10.52 22.44
C SER A 271 -29.02 -11.41 23.24
N ARG A 272 -29.49 -12.61 23.66
CA ARG A 272 -28.69 -13.58 24.42
C ARG A 272 -27.46 -14.06 23.64
N LYS A 273 -27.66 -14.47 22.40
CA LYS A 273 -26.62 -14.97 21.51
C LYS A 273 -25.63 -13.88 21.13
N GLY A 274 -26.10 -12.66 20.88
CA GLY A 274 -25.28 -11.50 20.65
C GLY A 274 -24.37 -11.17 21.84
N ALA A 275 -24.93 -11.21 23.05
CA ALA A 275 -24.15 -11.04 24.28
C ALA A 275 -23.07 -12.13 24.44
N LYS A 276 -23.40 -13.41 24.17
CA LYS A 276 -22.44 -14.52 24.18
C LYS A 276 -21.31 -14.30 23.18
N LEU A 277 -21.65 -13.95 21.93
CA LEU A 277 -20.67 -13.71 20.88
C LEU A 277 -19.77 -12.52 21.22
N LYS A 278 -20.36 -11.41 21.67
CA LYS A 278 -19.62 -10.20 22.06
C LYS A 278 -18.66 -10.49 23.20
N ALA A 279 -19.12 -11.15 24.26
CA ALA A 279 -18.28 -11.53 25.41
C ALA A 279 -17.10 -12.43 25.00
N GLY A 280 -17.34 -13.42 24.13
CA GLY A 280 -16.27 -14.27 23.62
C GLY A 280 -15.24 -13.50 22.80
N LEU A 281 -15.67 -12.56 21.96
CA LEU A 281 -14.78 -11.69 21.18
C LEU A 281 -14.04 -10.68 22.08
N GLU A 282 -14.69 -10.14 23.10
CA GLU A 282 -14.05 -9.25 24.09
C GLU A 282 -12.96 -9.99 24.89
N GLU A 283 -13.16 -11.26 25.19
CA GLU A 283 -12.11 -12.08 25.82
C GLU A 283 -10.92 -12.28 24.87
N VAL A 284 -11.16 -12.52 23.59
CA VAL A 284 -10.09 -12.57 22.58
C VAL A 284 -9.36 -11.22 22.50
N ALA A 285 -10.08 -10.10 22.49
CA ALA A 285 -9.48 -8.77 22.48
C ALA A 285 -8.61 -8.51 23.73
N ARG A 286 -9.05 -9.00 24.90
CA ARG A 286 -8.30 -8.90 26.15
C ARG A 286 -7.00 -9.70 26.14
N LEU A 287 -7.00 -10.85 25.47
CA LEU A 287 -5.78 -11.67 25.28
C LEU A 287 -4.79 -11.06 24.29
N TYR A 288 -5.27 -10.33 23.30
CA TYR A 288 -4.46 -9.78 22.22
C TYR A 288 -4.66 -8.26 22.01
N PRO A 289 -4.39 -7.43 23.04
CA PRO A 289 -4.71 -5.99 23.01
C PRO A 289 -3.85 -5.18 22.03
N LYS A 290 -2.73 -5.75 21.56
CA LYS A 290 -1.88 -5.13 20.52
C LYS A 290 -2.43 -5.34 19.11
N ILE A 291 -3.36 -6.28 18.93
CA ILE A 291 -3.94 -6.65 17.64
C ILE A 291 -5.37 -6.16 17.53
N VAL A 292 -6.17 -6.37 18.57
CA VAL A 292 -7.58 -5.95 18.60
C VAL A 292 -7.72 -4.73 19.49
N LYS A 293 -8.20 -3.64 18.88
CA LYS A 293 -8.41 -2.38 19.59
C LYS A 293 -9.72 -2.36 20.38
N LYS A 294 -10.81 -2.86 19.77
CA LYS A 294 -12.15 -2.81 20.39
C LYS A 294 -13.12 -3.77 19.72
N ILE A 295 -14.05 -4.32 20.50
CA ILE A 295 -15.26 -4.98 20.01
C ILE A 295 -16.42 -3.99 20.13
N ARG A 296 -17.22 -3.87 19.07
CA ARG A 296 -18.32 -2.91 18.95
C ARG A 296 -19.62 -3.60 18.58
N GLY A 297 -20.73 -2.90 18.77
CA GLY A 297 -22.02 -3.30 18.28
C GLY A 297 -22.90 -4.03 19.28
N GLN A 298 -24.09 -4.40 18.82
CA GLN A 298 -25.19 -4.91 19.64
C GLN A 298 -25.91 -6.05 18.95
N GLY A 299 -26.43 -7.00 19.74
CA GLY A 299 -27.09 -8.17 19.21
C GLY A 299 -26.18 -8.97 18.28
N LEU A 300 -26.67 -9.29 17.10
CA LEU A 300 -25.87 -9.95 16.04
C LEU A 300 -25.39 -8.97 14.96
N MET A 301 -25.12 -7.73 15.34
CA MET A 301 -24.47 -6.69 14.54
C MET A 301 -23.19 -6.27 15.26
N LEU A 302 -22.10 -7.03 15.08
CA LEU A 302 -20.85 -6.82 15.80
C LEU A 302 -19.71 -6.46 14.84
N GLY A 303 -18.72 -5.74 15.37
CA GLY A 303 -17.50 -5.35 14.68
C GLY A 303 -16.27 -5.60 15.54
N ILE A 304 -15.20 -6.10 14.89
CA ILE A 304 -13.86 -6.21 15.47
C ILE A 304 -13.01 -5.11 14.87
N GLU A 305 -12.59 -4.16 15.68
CA GLU A 305 -11.65 -3.11 15.28
C GLU A 305 -10.23 -3.57 15.54
N PHE A 306 -9.42 -3.61 14.50
CA PHE A 306 -8.01 -3.95 14.56
C PHE A 306 -7.16 -2.69 14.83
N VAL A 307 -5.99 -2.91 15.41
CA VAL A 307 -4.97 -1.86 15.53
C VAL A 307 -4.30 -1.69 14.16
N SER A 308 -4.40 -0.50 13.57
CA SER A 308 -3.88 -0.17 12.23
C SER A 308 -2.49 0.47 12.30
N SER A 309 -1.64 0.05 13.23
CA SER A 309 -0.30 0.60 13.40
C SER A 309 0.76 -0.37 12.91
N LYS A 310 1.67 0.11 12.07
CA LYS A 310 2.88 -0.61 11.67
C LYS A 310 3.69 -1.11 12.88
N ASN A 311 3.70 -0.33 13.96
CA ASN A 311 4.41 -0.67 15.20
C ASN A 311 3.85 -1.91 15.91
N SER A 312 2.63 -2.35 15.55
CA SER A 312 2.05 -3.60 16.07
C SER A 312 2.67 -4.84 15.42
N TYR A 313 3.33 -4.67 14.27
CA TYR A 313 3.93 -5.75 13.47
C TYR A 313 5.29 -5.29 12.92
N PRO A 314 6.28 -5.06 13.81
CA PRO A 314 7.60 -4.59 13.38
C PRO A 314 8.29 -5.62 12.48
N HIS A 315 8.95 -5.15 11.44
CA HIS A 315 9.69 -5.98 10.48
C HIS A 315 8.87 -7.13 9.89
N SER A 316 7.58 -6.86 9.61
CA SER A 316 6.68 -7.84 9.02
C SER A 316 5.83 -7.23 7.92
N LEU A 317 5.50 -8.03 6.91
CA LEU A 317 4.54 -7.65 5.88
C LEU A 317 3.14 -7.38 6.45
N LEU A 318 2.80 -7.95 7.62
CA LEU A 318 1.57 -7.63 8.34
C LEU A 318 1.50 -6.13 8.70
N GLY A 319 2.65 -5.51 9.04
CA GLY A 319 2.73 -4.09 9.33
C GLY A 319 2.45 -3.23 8.10
N VAL A 320 2.98 -3.62 6.96
CA VAL A 320 2.69 -2.97 5.67
C VAL A 320 1.21 -3.09 5.31
N MET A 321 0.62 -4.28 5.50
CA MET A 321 -0.82 -4.49 5.29
C MET A 321 -1.69 -3.62 6.22
N ALA A 322 -1.29 -3.50 7.49
CA ALA A 322 -2.02 -2.69 8.45
C ALA A 322 -2.00 -1.19 8.08
N GLU A 323 -0.84 -0.68 7.65
CA GLU A 323 -0.66 0.72 7.25
C GLU A 323 -1.42 1.06 5.95
N GLN A 324 -1.52 0.10 5.02
CA GLN A 324 -2.18 0.27 3.73
C GLN A 324 -3.64 -0.22 3.69
N GLU A 325 -4.25 -0.44 4.86
CA GLU A 325 -5.66 -0.88 4.99
C GLU A 325 -5.96 -2.25 4.34
N LEU A 326 -4.92 -3.07 4.12
CA LEU A 326 -5.02 -4.40 3.53
C LEU A 326 -5.21 -5.51 4.58
N LEU A 327 -5.00 -5.23 5.86
CA LEU A 327 -5.05 -6.23 6.93
C LEU A 327 -6.44 -6.88 7.04
N THR A 328 -7.49 -6.07 7.09
CA THR A 328 -8.86 -6.58 7.27
C THR A 328 -9.38 -7.38 6.06
N PRO A 329 -9.13 -7.01 4.78
CA PRO A 329 -9.39 -7.88 3.65
C PRO A 329 -8.65 -9.23 3.73
N MET A 330 -7.39 -9.24 4.16
CA MET A 330 -6.61 -10.47 4.29
C MET A 330 -7.10 -11.34 5.45
N VAL A 331 -7.47 -10.75 6.58
CA VAL A 331 -8.12 -11.47 7.70
C VAL A 331 -9.45 -12.10 7.23
N ALA A 332 -10.26 -11.36 6.47
CA ALA A 332 -11.51 -11.91 5.91
C ALA A 332 -11.23 -13.06 4.93
N SER A 333 -10.19 -12.94 4.09
CA SER A 333 -9.75 -14.00 3.19
C SER A 333 -9.29 -15.24 3.95
N TYR A 334 -8.49 -15.08 5.00
CA TYR A 334 -8.03 -16.18 5.83
C TYR A 334 -9.19 -16.89 6.55
N LEU A 335 -10.08 -16.14 7.21
CA LEU A 335 -11.27 -16.67 7.86
C LEU A 335 -12.16 -17.45 6.88
N LEU A 336 -12.33 -16.95 5.64
CA LEU A 336 -13.11 -17.64 4.62
C LEU A 336 -12.43 -18.92 4.14
N ASN A 337 -11.17 -18.84 3.75
CA ASN A 337 -10.49 -19.90 3.03
C ASN A 337 -9.92 -20.99 3.95
N VAL A 338 -9.50 -20.62 5.16
CA VAL A 338 -8.92 -21.56 6.13
C VAL A 338 -9.96 -21.97 7.17
N GLU A 339 -10.56 -21.01 7.87
CA GLU A 339 -11.49 -21.26 8.98
C GLU A 339 -12.92 -21.56 8.54
N LYS A 340 -13.22 -21.33 7.23
CA LYS A 340 -14.56 -21.52 6.64
C LYS A 340 -15.64 -20.65 7.33
N VAL A 341 -15.24 -19.46 7.75
CA VAL A 341 -16.11 -18.42 8.31
C VAL A 341 -16.05 -17.20 7.41
N ARG A 342 -17.15 -16.86 6.79
CA ARG A 342 -17.27 -15.72 5.88
C ARG A 342 -17.61 -14.47 6.67
N VAL A 343 -16.72 -13.48 6.63
CA VAL A 343 -16.86 -12.13 7.20
C VAL A 343 -16.48 -11.10 6.14
N ALA A 344 -16.71 -9.81 6.41
CA ALA A 344 -16.29 -8.74 5.51
C ALA A 344 -15.78 -7.53 6.30
N PRO A 345 -14.81 -6.79 5.75
CA PRO A 345 -14.50 -5.44 6.23
C PRO A 345 -15.72 -4.52 6.06
N THR A 346 -15.75 -3.45 6.84
CA THR A 346 -16.69 -2.35 6.61
C THR A 346 -16.14 -1.39 5.56
N LEU A 347 -17.02 -0.76 4.77
CA LEU A 347 -16.61 0.05 3.62
C LEU A 347 -15.95 1.39 4.02
N ASN A 348 -16.40 1.99 5.12
CA ASN A 348 -15.92 3.29 5.61
C ASN A 348 -15.05 3.16 6.86
N GLY A 349 -14.87 1.96 7.39
CA GLY A 349 -14.06 1.65 8.56
C GLY A 349 -13.01 0.60 8.21
N ALA A 350 -11.96 0.99 7.52
CA ALA A 350 -10.94 0.09 6.95
C ALA A 350 -10.27 -0.86 7.97
N SER A 351 -10.26 -0.50 9.25
CA SER A 351 -9.74 -1.34 10.33
C SER A 351 -10.77 -2.26 11.00
N VAL A 352 -12.00 -2.33 10.49
CA VAL A 352 -13.09 -3.08 11.13
C VAL A 352 -13.58 -4.23 10.27
N ILE A 353 -13.70 -5.41 10.86
CA ILE A 353 -14.41 -6.55 10.30
C ILE A 353 -15.75 -6.67 10.98
N ARG A 354 -16.84 -6.76 10.18
CA ARG A 354 -18.18 -7.05 10.69
C ARG A 354 -18.42 -8.53 10.88
N ILE A 355 -19.21 -8.87 11.89
CA ILE A 355 -19.75 -10.18 12.16
C ILE A 355 -21.27 -10.05 12.32
N GLU A 356 -22.00 -10.39 11.25
CA GLU A 356 -23.46 -10.25 11.13
C GLU A 356 -24.08 -11.57 10.65
N PRO A 357 -24.08 -12.65 11.47
CA PRO A 357 -24.69 -13.91 11.07
C PRO A 357 -26.22 -13.82 10.96
N ALA A 358 -26.85 -14.84 10.38
CA ALA A 358 -28.30 -14.98 10.42
C ALA A 358 -28.81 -14.99 11.88
N LEU A 359 -30.03 -14.45 12.13
CA LEU A 359 -30.61 -14.34 13.47
C LEU A 359 -30.82 -15.70 14.14
N ILE A 360 -30.94 -16.76 13.32
CA ILE A 360 -31.14 -18.14 13.74
C ILE A 360 -29.86 -18.90 14.06
N ILE A 361 -28.69 -18.24 14.06
CA ILE A 361 -27.39 -18.89 14.38
C ILE A 361 -27.49 -19.69 15.68
N SER A 362 -26.89 -20.88 15.72
CA SER A 362 -26.86 -21.73 16.95
C SER A 362 -25.71 -21.34 17.88
N ASP A 363 -25.81 -21.74 19.15
CA ASP A 363 -24.73 -21.55 20.12
C ASP A 363 -23.43 -22.24 19.71
N ALA A 364 -23.50 -23.45 19.15
CA ALA A 364 -22.33 -24.15 18.63
C ALA A 364 -21.66 -23.43 17.45
N GLN A 365 -22.46 -22.77 16.61
CA GLN A 365 -21.92 -21.96 15.51
C GLN A 365 -21.26 -20.68 16.05
N ILE A 366 -21.80 -20.08 17.09
CA ILE A 366 -21.18 -18.93 17.78
C ILE A 366 -19.82 -19.33 18.36
N ASP A 367 -19.75 -20.44 19.07
CA ASP A 367 -18.50 -20.95 19.65
C ASP A 367 -17.45 -21.21 18.55
N ARG A 368 -17.88 -21.75 17.41
CA ARG A 368 -17.02 -21.92 16.23
C ARG A 368 -16.50 -20.59 15.68
N VAL A 369 -17.32 -19.54 15.62
CA VAL A 369 -16.89 -18.20 15.16
C VAL A 369 -15.84 -17.64 16.12
N ILE A 370 -16.08 -17.70 17.42
CA ILE A 370 -15.14 -17.20 18.44
C ILE A 370 -13.79 -17.92 18.32
N CYS A 371 -13.79 -19.26 18.21
CA CYS A 371 -12.58 -20.04 18.06
C CYS A 371 -11.84 -19.74 16.75
N ALA A 372 -12.56 -19.54 15.64
CA ALA A 372 -11.96 -19.19 14.36
C ALA A 372 -11.28 -17.80 14.39
N VAL A 373 -11.95 -16.83 14.99
CA VAL A 373 -11.41 -15.48 15.20
C VAL A 373 -10.19 -15.51 16.11
N GLU A 374 -10.27 -16.25 17.24
CA GLU A 374 -9.14 -16.40 18.17
C GLU A 374 -7.91 -17.00 17.48
N ARG A 375 -8.06 -18.10 16.73
CA ARG A 375 -6.94 -18.69 15.98
C ARG A 375 -6.31 -17.71 14.97
N THR A 376 -7.14 -16.96 14.27
CA THR A 376 -6.66 -15.96 13.31
C THR A 376 -5.89 -14.84 14.01
N ILE A 377 -6.43 -14.29 15.09
CA ILE A 377 -5.79 -13.21 15.85
C ILE A 377 -4.50 -13.67 16.52
N ARG A 378 -4.46 -14.90 17.04
CA ARG A 378 -3.25 -15.51 17.59
C ARG A 378 -2.14 -15.60 16.54
N MET A 379 -2.46 -15.99 15.30
CA MET A 379 -1.50 -16.04 14.20
C MET A 379 -0.94 -14.65 13.87
N LEU A 380 -1.79 -13.63 13.84
CA LEU A 380 -1.35 -12.25 13.69
C LEU A 380 -0.44 -11.79 14.84
N ALA A 381 -0.79 -12.17 16.08
CA ALA A 381 0.01 -11.85 17.27
C ALA A 381 1.38 -12.54 17.26
N GLN A 382 1.49 -13.71 16.64
CA GLN A 382 2.74 -14.43 16.42
C GLN A 382 3.54 -13.91 15.22
N GLN A 383 3.03 -12.94 14.49
CA GLN A 383 3.60 -12.37 13.27
C GLN A 383 3.99 -13.44 12.22
N ASN A 384 3.22 -14.52 12.15
CA ASN A 384 3.48 -15.60 11.20
C ASN A 384 2.81 -15.30 9.84
N THR A 385 3.43 -14.41 9.09
CA THR A 385 2.95 -13.99 7.76
C THR A 385 2.89 -15.17 6.79
N ALA A 386 3.87 -16.09 6.82
CA ALA A 386 3.89 -17.26 5.93
C ALA A 386 2.65 -18.14 6.14
N ALA A 387 2.30 -18.44 7.36
CA ALA A 387 1.11 -19.25 7.67
C ALA A 387 -0.19 -18.46 7.37
N PHE A 388 -0.21 -17.16 7.68
CA PHE A 388 -1.36 -16.30 7.43
C PHE A 388 -1.67 -16.12 5.93
N LEU A 389 -0.66 -15.90 5.09
CA LEU A 389 -0.80 -15.75 3.64
C LEU A 389 -0.71 -17.08 2.88
N GLY A 390 -0.33 -18.17 3.55
CA GLY A 390 -0.09 -19.47 2.93
C GLY A 390 -1.28 -20.00 2.11
N HIS A 391 -2.50 -19.66 2.51
CA HIS A 391 -3.71 -20.03 1.76
C HIS A 391 -3.78 -19.42 0.34
N LEU A 392 -3.04 -18.35 0.07
CA LEU A 392 -2.96 -17.74 -1.26
C LEU A 392 -2.07 -18.53 -2.22
N ILE A 393 -1.08 -19.26 -1.69
CA ILE A 393 -0.07 -20.02 -2.44
C ILE A 393 -0.15 -21.54 -2.17
N ASN A 394 -1.27 -22.02 -1.64
CA ASN A 394 -1.48 -23.42 -1.25
C ASN A 394 -0.41 -23.98 -0.30
N TYR A 395 0.17 -23.14 0.56
CA TYR A 395 1.11 -23.51 1.60
C TYR A 395 0.35 -23.80 2.90
N ALA A 396 0.52 -25.01 3.43
CA ALA A 396 0.03 -25.39 4.76
C ALA A 396 1.20 -25.45 5.75
N SER A 397 1.23 -24.53 6.70
CA SER A 397 2.24 -24.57 7.76
C SER A 397 2.05 -25.82 8.61
N THR A 398 3.11 -26.65 8.73
CA THR A 398 3.12 -27.87 9.54
C THR A 398 3.69 -27.65 10.95
N SER A 399 4.17 -26.45 11.27
CA SER A 399 4.83 -26.16 12.55
C SER A 399 4.24 -24.93 13.22
N ALA A 400 3.83 -25.11 14.47
CA ALA A 400 3.64 -24.00 15.40
C ALA A 400 5.03 -23.52 15.88
N HIS A 401 5.72 -22.73 15.05
CA HIS A 401 6.89 -22.02 15.53
C HIS A 401 6.41 -20.83 16.36
N GLU A 402 6.68 -20.87 17.64
CA GLU A 402 6.58 -19.69 18.50
C GLU A 402 7.72 -18.73 18.15
N HIS A 403 7.52 -17.88 17.15
CA HIS A 403 8.38 -16.72 16.98
C HIS A 403 8.07 -15.74 18.12
N ARG A 404 8.95 -15.68 19.08
CA ARG A 404 9.02 -14.56 20.02
C ARG A 404 9.82 -13.45 19.33
N VAL A 405 9.14 -12.58 18.62
CA VAL A 405 9.75 -11.31 18.21
C VAL A 405 9.91 -10.47 19.49
N GLU A 406 11.14 -10.27 19.92
CA GLU A 406 11.44 -9.25 20.93
C GLU A 406 11.13 -7.89 20.29
N LEU A 407 10.05 -7.28 20.74
CA LEU A 407 9.68 -5.94 20.30
C LEU A 407 10.79 -5.00 20.78
N SER A 408 11.59 -4.47 19.87
CA SER A 408 12.48 -3.36 20.19
C SER A 408 11.60 -2.18 20.63
N GLU A 409 11.91 -1.59 21.78
CA GLU A 409 11.24 -0.37 22.27
C GLU A 409 11.73 0.89 21.54
N ASP A 410 12.36 0.75 20.40
CA ASP A 410 12.93 1.85 19.64
C ASP A 410 11.80 2.77 19.13
N ARG A 411 11.75 3.95 19.73
CA ARG A 411 10.85 5.01 19.27
C ARG A 411 11.27 5.43 17.86
N PRO A 412 10.32 5.67 16.97
CA PRO A 412 10.64 6.20 15.64
C PRO A 412 11.48 7.48 15.79
N ILE A 413 12.58 7.54 15.06
CA ILE A 413 13.40 8.75 15.02
C ILE A 413 12.60 9.80 14.26
N GLU A 414 12.26 10.92 14.88
CA GLU A 414 11.56 12.02 14.22
C GLU A 414 12.54 13.05 13.63
N PRO A 415 12.24 13.64 12.46
CA PRO A 415 13.06 14.69 11.87
C PRO A 415 13.09 15.95 12.76
N ARG A 416 14.26 16.62 12.79
CA ARG A 416 14.45 17.91 13.46
C ARG A 416 14.47 19.05 12.43
N PRO A 417 14.17 20.29 12.82
CA PRO A 417 14.18 21.42 11.89
C PRO A 417 15.53 21.66 11.20
N GLU A 418 16.63 21.37 11.90
CA GLU A 418 18.00 21.53 11.39
C GLU A 418 18.46 20.41 10.46
N ASP A 419 17.77 19.27 10.45
CA ASP A 419 18.17 18.13 9.63
C ASP A 419 18.05 18.44 8.13
N GLY A 420 19.07 18.14 7.35
CA GLY A 420 18.93 17.98 5.92
C GLY A 420 17.93 16.83 5.61
N ARG A 421 17.11 16.96 4.57
CA ARG A 421 16.00 16.05 4.32
C ARG A 421 16.20 15.25 3.04
N PHE A 422 16.28 13.92 3.18
CA PHE A 422 16.40 13.01 2.04
C PHE A 422 15.38 11.87 2.10
N ALA A 423 15.22 11.17 0.99
CA ALA A 423 14.70 9.82 0.94
C ALA A 423 15.60 8.99 0.02
N PHE A 424 15.60 7.68 0.24
CA PHE A 424 16.31 6.75 -0.63
C PHE A 424 15.38 5.61 -1.02
N LEU A 425 15.18 5.43 -2.33
CA LEU A 425 14.33 4.37 -2.85
C LEU A 425 15.12 3.07 -2.94
N VAL A 426 14.55 2.02 -2.38
CA VAL A 426 15.07 0.66 -2.42
C VAL A 426 14.04 -0.29 -3.01
N HIS A 427 14.46 -1.47 -3.41
CA HIS A 427 13.58 -2.56 -3.82
C HIS A 427 14.22 -3.91 -3.50
N PRO A 428 13.46 -5.00 -3.36
CA PRO A 428 14.02 -6.35 -3.26
C PRO A 428 14.83 -6.67 -4.51
N VAL A 429 16.07 -7.07 -4.37
CA VAL A 429 16.91 -7.49 -5.51
C VAL A 429 16.40 -8.81 -6.07
N ASP A 430 16.04 -9.73 -5.17
CA ASP A 430 15.41 -11.01 -5.46
C ASP A 430 14.32 -11.33 -4.43
N VAL A 431 13.65 -12.48 -4.59
CA VAL A 431 12.56 -12.88 -3.69
C VAL A 431 13.02 -13.26 -2.29
N GLN A 432 14.30 -13.56 -2.09
CA GLN A 432 14.85 -13.87 -0.78
C GLN A 432 14.80 -12.66 0.16
N ASN A 433 14.90 -11.44 -0.37
CA ASN A 433 14.81 -10.23 0.43
C ASN A 433 13.44 -10.04 1.13
N TYR A 434 12.40 -10.72 0.69
CA TYR A 434 11.14 -10.76 1.45
C TYR A 434 11.30 -11.50 2.77
N SER A 435 12.05 -12.60 2.82
CA SER A 435 12.33 -13.32 4.06
C SER A 435 13.37 -12.60 4.92
N ASP A 436 14.24 -11.79 4.35
CA ASP A 436 15.12 -10.89 5.11
C ASP A 436 14.28 -9.81 5.83
N PHE A 437 13.19 -9.33 5.21
CA PHE A 437 12.28 -8.36 5.79
C PHE A 437 11.31 -8.98 6.79
N ASP A 438 10.74 -10.14 6.47
CA ASP A 438 9.80 -10.86 7.32
C ASP A 438 10.31 -12.29 7.54
N GLU A 439 10.97 -12.50 8.68
CA GLU A 439 11.63 -13.76 9.03
C GLU A 439 10.69 -14.97 8.96
N SER A 440 9.38 -14.76 9.17
CA SER A 440 8.42 -15.85 9.07
C SER A 440 8.35 -16.46 7.66
N LEU A 441 8.73 -15.70 6.63
CA LEU A 441 8.76 -16.14 5.23
C LEU A 441 9.95 -17.05 4.92
N ALA A 442 10.97 -17.15 5.77
CA ALA A 442 12.11 -18.05 5.59
C ALA A 442 11.73 -19.54 5.50
N ASN A 443 10.51 -19.89 5.94
CA ASN A 443 9.96 -21.24 5.79
C ASN A 443 9.42 -21.55 4.38
N LEU A 444 9.31 -20.55 3.51
CA LEU A 444 8.86 -20.69 2.13
C LEU A 444 10.07 -20.95 1.22
N ASN A 445 9.91 -21.85 0.26
CA ASN A 445 10.92 -22.03 -0.79
C ASN A 445 10.84 -20.89 -1.83
N GLU A 446 11.83 -20.81 -2.73
CA GLU A 446 11.92 -19.74 -3.73
C GLU A 446 10.69 -19.66 -4.64
N GLU A 447 10.12 -20.80 -5.06
CA GLU A 447 8.93 -20.85 -5.91
C GLU A 447 7.71 -20.27 -5.17
N GLN A 448 7.54 -20.61 -3.89
CA GLN A 448 6.47 -20.08 -3.04
C GLN A 448 6.62 -18.58 -2.77
N LEU A 449 7.86 -18.12 -2.52
CA LEU A 449 8.15 -16.68 -2.37
C LEU A 449 7.85 -15.93 -3.67
N ARG A 450 8.18 -16.50 -4.81
CA ARG A 450 7.92 -15.93 -6.14
C ARG A 450 6.42 -15.85 -6.44
N ASP A 451 5.65 -16.90 -6.13
CA ASP A 451 4.18 -16.87 -6.28
C ASP A 451 3.55 -15.85 -5.30
N LEU A 452 3.99 -15.82 -4.06
CA LEU A 452 3.53 -14.84 -3.07
C LEU A 452 3.83 -13.41 -3.53
N SER A 453 5.06 -13.14 -3.98
CA SER A 453 5.46 -11.81 -4.43
C SER A 453 4.65 -11.34 -5.64
N SER A 454 4.35 -12.24 -6.58
CA SER A 454 3.56 -11.89 -7.77
C SER A 454 2.14 -11.44 -7.41
N ARG A 455 1.51 -12.06 -6.39
CA ARG A 455 0.18 -11.69 -5.89
C ARG A 455 0.21 -10.43 -5.02
N TRP A 456 1.28 -10.27 -4.26
CA TRP A 456 1.50 -9.16 -3.35
C TRP A 456 1.71 -7.84 -4.09
N ASN A 457 2.52 -7.85 -5.15
CA ASN A 457 2.94 -6.67 -5.88
C ASN A 457 1.79 -5.88 -6.53
N ASP A 458 0.67 -6.54 -6.81
CA ASP A 458 -0.52 -5.85 -7.36
C ASP A 458 -1.39 -5.20 -6.27
N LEU A 459 -1.16 -5.53 -5.01
CA LEU A 459 -1.94 -5.06 -3.87
C LEU A 459 -1.21 -3.98 -3.07
N VAL A 460 0.11 -4.11 -2.93
CA VAL A 460 0.93 -3.28 -2.06
C VAL A 460 1.56 -2.13 -2.82
N LYS A 461 1.34 -0.93 -2.31
CA LYS A 461 1.98 0.30 -2.80
C LYS A 461 3.36 0.47 -2.15
N PRO A 462 4.23 1.37 -2.68
CA PRO A 462 5.46 1.73 -2.00
C PRO A 462 5.23 2.06 -0.53
N PHE A 463 6.20 1.73 0.33
CA PHE A 463 6.09 1.93 1.78
C PHE A 463 7.44 2.25 2.41
N VAL A 464 7.42 2.91 3.56
CA VAL A 464 8.62 3.22 4.32
C VAL A 464 9.08 1.98 5.09
N ILE A 465 10.31 1.52 4.84
CA ILE A 465 10.95 0.44 5.61
C ILE A 465 11.41 0.99 6.96
N SER A 466 12.21 2.05 6.92
CA SER A 466 12.85 2.64 8.08
C SER A 466 13.15 4.12 7.85
N GLY A 467 13.54 4.83 8.91
CA GLY A 467 14.08 6.17 8.86
C GLY A 467 15.33 6.29 9.72
N ALA A 468 16.32 7.05 9.27
CA ALA A 468 17.57 7.21 9.98
C ALA A 468 18.05 8.66 10.01
N ARG A 469 18.79 9.01 11.07
CA ARG A 469 19.54 10.26 11.16
C ARG A 469 21.01 9.98 11.11
N ILE A 470 21.69 10.67 10.22
CA ILE A 470 23.15 10.61 10.04
C ILE A 470 23.75 11.94 10.48
N VAL A 471 24.84 11.87 11.25
CA VAL A 471 25.57 13.05 11.72
C VAL A 471 26.99 13.01 11.14
N ALA A 472 27.35 14.02 10.35
CA ALA A 472 28.68 14.16 9.75
C ALA A 472 29.74 14.51 10.81
N GLN A 473 31.02 14.30 10.46
CA GLN A 473 32.15 14.75 11.31
C GLN A 473 32.16 16.27 11.53
N THR A 474 31.57 17.02 10.60
CA THR A 474 31.40 18.49 10.71
C THR A 474 30.30 18.90 11.69
N GLY A 475 29.52 17.96 12.23
CA GLY A 475 28.39 18.21 13.12
C GLY A 475 27.04 18.48 12.43
N GLN A 476 27.02 18.57 11.10
CA GLN A 476 25.77 18.67 10.32
C GLN A 476 24.99 17.34 10.40
N SER A 477 23.67 17.42 10.38
CA SER A 477 22.80 16.23 10.42
C SER A 477 21.83 16.17 9.23
N ALA A 478 21.51 14.96 8.82
CA ALA A 478 20.47 14.69 7.84
C ALA A 478 19.55 13.56 8.35
N TYR A 479 18.26 13.72 8.12
CA TYR A 479 17.25 12.69 8.35
C TYR A 479 16.61 12.27 7.03
N GLY A 480 16.44 10.97 6.85
CA GLY A 480 15.79 10.46 5.65
C GLY A 480 15.04 9.16 5.87
N ASP A 481 14.09 8.94 4.96
CA ASP A 481 13.28 7.73 4.90
C ASP A 481 13.81 6.78 3.82
N PHE A 482 13.87 5.47 4.13
CA PHE A 482 14.11 4.41 3.16
C PHE A 482 12.77 3.88 2.69
N ILE A 483 12.46 4.07 1.39
CA ILE A 483 11.16 3.74 0.81
C ILE A 483 11.30 2.55 -0.14
N CYS A 484 10.56 1.47 0.14
CA CYS A 484 10.54 0.27 -0.68
C CYS A 484 9.54 0.40 -1.84
N VAL A 485 10.01 0.14 -3.05
CA VAL A 485 9.18 -0.21 -4.20
C VAL A 485 9.05 -1.73 -4.18
N PRO A 486 7.87 -2.32 -3.91
CA PRO A 486 7.72 -3.73 -3.58
C PRO A 486 7.77 -4.66 -4.79
N ARG A 487 8.80 -4.51 -5.65
CA ARG A 487 9.05 -5.36 -6.82
C ARG A 487 10.50 -5.77 -6.86
N THR A 488 10.75 -7.03 -7.22
CA THR A 488 12.10 -7.53 -7.45
C THR A 488 12.70 -6.95 -8.74
N ALA A 489 14.00 -7.05 -8.92
CA ALA A 489 14.72 -6.51 -10.08
C ALA A 489 14.16 -7.03 -11.41
N ASP A 490 13.88 -8.33 -11.51
CA ASP A 490 13.30 -8.98 -12.68
C ASP A 490 11.86 -8.47 -12.97
N GLN A 491 11.05 -8.24 -11.93
CA GLN A 491 9.70 -7.70 -12.06
C GLN A 491 9.69 -6.24 -12.52
N LEU A 492 10.62 -5.41 -12.03
CA LEU A 492 10.80 -4.04 -12.50
C LEU A 492 11.19 -3.99 -13.98
N LEU A 493 12.07 -4.90 -14.40
CA LEU A 493 12.51 -5.00 -15.81
C LEU A 493 11.43 -5.58 -16.73
N ALA A 494 10.58 -6.46 -16.22
CA ALA A 494 9.52 -7.10 -17.01
C ALA A 494 8.43 -6.11 -17.44
N ASN A 495 8.12 -5.10 -16.62
CA ASN A 495 7.10 -4.08 -16.92
C ASN A 495 7.59 -2.67 -16.56
N PRO A 496 8.44 -2.06 -17.40
CA PRO A 496 9.02 -0.75 -17.10
C PRO A 496 8.01 0.40 -16.96
N SER A 497 6.86 0.32 -17.63
CA SER A 497 5.82 1.35 -17.53
C SER A 497 5.16 1.35 -16.15
N GLN A 498 4.79 0.18 -15.65
CA GLN A 498 4.24 0.03 -14.31
C GLN A 498 5.29 0.37 -13.23
N ALA A 499 6.53 -0.06 -13.45
CA ALA A 499 7.64 0.29 -12.56
C ALA A 499 7.83 1.81 -12.46
N LEU A 500 7.73 2.54 -13.57
CA LEU A 500 7.82 4.01 -13.58
C LEU A 500 6.69 4.65 -12.76
N GLU A 501 5.46 4.17 -12.89
CA GLU A 501 4.32 4.67 -12.12
C GLU A 501 4.52 4.44 -10.61
N GLU A 502 4.96 3.25 -10.22
CA GLU A 502 5.22 2.91 -8.81
C GLU A 502 6.39 3.71 -8.23
N ILE A 503 7.49 3.86 -9.00
CA ILE A 503 8.63 4.68 -8.59
C ILE A 503 8.22 6.15 -8.47
N SER A 504 7.41 6.66 -9.40
CA SER A 504 6.86 8.02 -9.31
C SER A 504 6.01 8.20 -8.05
N SER A 505 5.19 7.20 -7.70
CA SER A 505 4.42 7.19 -6.45
C SER A 505 5.31 7.18 -5.21
N ALA A 506 6.43 6.42 -5.24
CA ALA A 506 7.42 6.40 -4.16
C ALA A 506 8.12 7.76 -4.00
N VAL A 507 8.46 8.42 -5.11
CA VAL A 507 9.01 9.79 -5.10
C VAL A 507 8.00 10.77 -4.52
N GLN A 508 6.73 10.69 -4.91
CA GLN A 508 5.68 11.55 -4.34
C GLN A 508 5.52 11.30 -2.83
N MET A 509 5.53 10.06 -2.40
CA MET A 509 5.52 9.71 -0.96
C MET A 509 6.70 10.35 -0.23
N ALA A 510 7.91 10.34 -0.80
CA ALA A 510 9.08 11.01 -0.25
C ALA A 510 8.86 12.52 -0.08
N VAL A 511 8.30 13.17 -1.10
CA VAL A 511 7.95 14.60 -1.09
C VAL A 511 6.93 14.91 0.01
N ASP A 512 5.87 14.15 0.10
CA ASP A 512 4.81 14.33 1.10
C ASP A 512 5.34 14.18 2.54
N ARG A 513 6.41 13.38 2.72
CA ARG A 513 7.13 13.22 3.99
C ARG A 513 8.22 14.26 4.21
N GLY A 514 8.39 15.20 3.28
CA GLY A 514 9.27 16.35 3.40
C GLY A 514 10.70 16.14 2.89
N ALA A 515 10.97 15.08 2.12
CA ALA A 515 12.26 14.92 1.45
C ALA A 515 12.51 16.07 0.46
N LYS A 516 13.74 16.55 0.41
CA LYS A 516 14.21 17.60 -0.52
C LYS A 516 15.11 17.04 -1.62
N ILE A 517 15.64 15.84 -1.40
CA ILE A 517 16.37 15.07 -2.40
C ILE A 517 15.99 13.60 -2.25
N VAL A 518 15.86 12.91 -3.40
CA VAL A 518 15.52 11.49 -3.46
C VAL A 518 16.61 10.73 -4.21
N GLY A 519 17.18 9.74 -3.54
CA GLY A 519 18.14 8.81 -4.14
C GLY A 519 17.43 7.62 -4.78
N LEU A 520 17.90 7.22 -5.96
CA LEU A 520 17.35 6.10 -6.72
C LEU A 520 18.30 4.89 -6.62
N GLY A 521 17.94 3.91 -5.77
CA GLY A 521 18.74 2.71 -5.55
C GLY A 521 18.56 1.66 -6.63
N ALA A 522 19.66 0.99 -7.00
CA ALA A 522 19.69 -0.16 -7.90
C ALA A 522 18.81 -0.02 -9.15
N TYR A 523 17.83 -0.92 -9.36
CA TYR A 523 17.01 -0.93 -10.57
C TYR A 523 15.98 0.20 -10.64
N THR A 524 15.67 0.91 -9.56
CA THR A 524 14.84 2.12 -9.64
C THR A 524 15.51 3.18 -10.52
N SER A 525 16.86 3.24 -10.50
CA SER A 525 17.64 4.07 -11.41
C SER A 525 17.62 3.54 -12.85
N VAL A 526 17.77 2.22 -13.04
CA VAL A 526 17.87 1.59 -14.37
C VAL A 526 16.58 1.76 -15.18
N VAL A 527 15.43 1.41 -14.60
CA VAL A 527 14.12 1.46 -15.29
C VAL A 527 13.65 2.88 -15.55
N THR A 528 14.15 3.87 -14.83
CA THR A 528 13.85 5.29 -15.03
C THR A 528 14.86 6.02 -15.94
N MET A 529 15.70 5.25 -16.64
CA MET A 529 16.78 5.79 -17.51
C MET A 529 17.71 6.75 -16.75
N GLY A 530 18.19 6.32 -15.59
CA GLY A 530 19.04 7.13 -14.72
C GLY A 530 18.29 8.31 -14.11
N GLY A 531 17.01 8.15 -13.78
CA GLY A 531 16.16 9.17 -13.17
C GLY A 531 15.56 10.18 -14.17
N ARG A 532 15.97 10.18 -15.45
CA ARG A 532 15.53 11.18 -16.44
C ARG A 532 14.03 11.12 -16.72
N GLN A 533 13.41 9.94 -16.67
CA GLN A 533 11.97 9.79 -16.91
C GLN A 533 11.12 10.34 -15.77
N LEU A 534 11.68 10.55 -14.59
CA LEU A 534 10.98 11.13 -13.44
C LEU A 534 10.92 12.66 -13.48
N LEU A 535 11.87 13.33 -14.17
CA LEU A 535 11.98 14.79 -14.21
C LEU A 535 10.68 15.52 -14.60
N PRO A 536 9.85 15.01 -15.53
CA PRO A 536 8.58 15.67 -15.86
C PRO A 536 7.50 15.53 -14.78
N HIS A 537 7.73 14.67 -13.76
CA HIS A 537 6.72 14.27 -12.77
C HIS A 537 7.03 14.77 -11.36
N THR A 538 8.16 15.45 -11.15
CA THR A 538 8.54 15.94 -9.81
C THR A 538 9.50 17.11 -9.88
N ASP A 539 9.36 18.03 -8.92
CA ASP A 539 10.28 19.16 -8.73
C ASP A 539 11.35 18.85 -7.65
N VAL A 540 11.29 17.67 -6.98
CA VAL A 540 12.27 17.29 -5.97
C VAL A 540 13.61 16.95 -6.61
N ALA A 541 14.71 17.30 -5.96
CA ALA A 541 16.04 16.92 -6.43
C ALA A 541 16.18 15.39 -6.47
N LEU A 542 16.77 14.86 -7.54
CA LEU A 542 16.99 13.42 -7.72
C LEU A 542 18.49 13.14 -7.87
N THR A 543 18.92 12.00 -7.34
CA THR A 543 20.25 11.44 -7.62
C THR A 543 20.19 9.94 -7.81
N THR A 544 21.07 9.38 -8.66
CA THR A 544 21.28 7.93 -8.76
C THR A 544 22.41 7.44 -7.88
N GLY A 545 23.19 8.35 -7.30
CA GLY A 545 24.35 8.01 -6.48
C GLY A 545 25.54 7.43 -7.27
N ASN A 546 25.50 7.45 -8.58
CA ASN A 546 26.51 6.84 -9.44
C ASN A 546 27.88 7.51 -9.33
N SER A 547 27.93 8.82 -9.06
CA SER A 547 29.20 9.55 -8.97
C SER A 547 30.05 9.05 -7.79
N TYR A 548 29.45 8.93 -6.60
CA TYR A 548 30.21 8.43 -5.46
C TYR A 548 30.47 6.91 -5.55
N THR A 549 29.61 6.17 -6.21
CA THR A 549 29.85 4.75 -6.50
C THR A 549 31.11 4.56 -7.35
N VAL A 550 31.32 5.39 -8.36
CA VAL A 550 32.51 5.37 -9.19
C VAL A 550 33.75 5.73 -8.37
N VAL A 551 33.71 6.84 -7.63
CA VAL A 551 34.81 7.32 -6.80
C VAL A 551 35.25 6.25 -5.79
N SER A 552 34.31 5.69 -5.04
CA SER A 552 34.60 4.66 -4.04
C SER A 552 35.14 3.36 -4.65
N GLY A 553 34.62 2.95 -5.80
CA GLY A 553 35.10 1.77 -6.50
C GLY A 553 36.54 1.87 -6.95
N VAL A 554 36.93 3.01 -7.51
CA VAL A 554 38.35 3.26 -7.90
C VAL A 554 39.25 3.32 -6.66
N GLN A 555 38.84 4.02 -5.62
CA GLN A 555 39.58 4.08 -4.36
C GLN A 555 39.78 2.69 -3.74
N ALA A 556 38.77 1.83 -3.77
CA ALA A 556 38.84 0.47 -3.25
C ALA A 556 39.86 -0.39 -4.03
N VAL A 557 39.86 -0.28 -5.36
CA VAL A 557 40.81 -0.98 -6.23
C VAL A 557 42.23 -0.52 -5.97
N VAL A 558 42.47 0.80 -5.89
CA VAL A 558 43.81 1.36 -5.60
C VAL A 558 44.30 0.85 -4.25
N ALA A 559 43.51 0.96 -3.20
CA ALA A 559 43.89 0.49 -1.87
C ALA A 559 44.17 -1.04 -1.81
N ALA A 560 43.36 -1.83 -2.54
CA ALA A 560 43.57 -3.26 -2.63
C ALA A 560 44.85 -3.62 -3.41
N SER A 561 45.14 -2.91 -4.52
CA SER A 561 46.33 -3.09 -5.33
C SER A 561 47.62 -2.79 -4.53
N GLU A 562 47.61 -1.69 -3.77
CA GLU A 562 48.71 -1.36 -2.87
C GLU A 562 48.95 -2.46 -1.81
N ARG A 563 47.89 -3.00 -1.20
CA ARG A 563 48.01 -4.07 -0.18
C ARG A 563 48.52 -5.38 -0.76
N LEU A 564 48.21 -5.70 -2.00
CA LEU A 564 48.65 -6.92 -2.67
C LEU A 564 49.95 -6.74 -3.45
N GLY A 565 50.51 -5.55 -3.49
CA GLY A 565 51.74 -5.25 -4.21
C GLY A 565 51.55 -5.27 -5.73
N ILE A 566 50.35 -5.00 -6.25
CA ILE A 566 50.07 -4.86 -7.68
C ILE A 566 50.48 -3.44 -8.09
N ASP A 567 51.48 -3.34 -8.93
CA ASP A 567 51.90 -2.08 -9.54
C ASP A 567 50.96 -1.73 -10.71
N LEU A 568 50.08 -0.75 -10.50
CA LEU A 568 49.06 -0.32 -11.48
C LEU A 568 49.73 0.20 -12.77
N ASP A 569 50.92 0.84 -12.70
CA ASP A 569 51.61 1.37 -13.87
C ASP A 569 52.13 0.28 -14.82
N SER A 570 52.07 -0.99 -14.39
CA SER A 570 52.38 -2.16 -15.19
C SER A 570 51.22 -3.14 -15.38
N ALA A 571 50.10 -2.89 -14.70
CA ALA A 571 48.95 -3.80 -14.63
C ALA A 571 47.97 -3.66 -15.82
N THR A 572 47.23 -4.74 -16.05
CA THR A 572 46.09 -4.77 -16.99
C THR A 572 44.80 -4.62 -16.22
N GLY A 573 44.05 -3.55 -16.53
CA GLY A 573 42.70 -3.32 -16.02
C GLY A 573 41.63 -3.80 -17.01
N VAL A 574 40.60 -4.46 -16.52
CA VAL A 574 39.42 -4.89 -17.30
C VAL A 574 38.19 -4.24 -16.71
N VAL A 575 37.40 -3.54 -17.53
CA VAL A 575 36.12 -2.93 -17.10
C VAL A 575 34.97 -3.61 -17.82
N VAL A 576 34.17 -4.36 -17.08
CA VAL A 576 32.96 -5.04 -17.59
C VAL A 576 31.75 -4.13 -17.46
N GLY A 577 31.03 -3.96 -18.56
CA GLY A 577 29.94 -2.98 -18.64
C GLY A 577 30.39 -1.56 -18.96
N ALA A 578 31.58 -1.41 -19.62
CA ALA A 578 32.19 -0.14 -19.93
C ALA A 578 31.33 0.85 -20.77
N GLY A 579 30.31 0.35 -21.45
CA GLY A 579 29.36 1.20 -22.20
C GLY A 579 28.20 1.78 -21.35
N GLY A 580 28.13 1.47 -20.05
CA GLY A 580 27.18 2.01 -19.08
C GLY A 580 27.72 3.26 -18.37
N ALA A 581 26.87 4.02 -17.64
CA ALA A 581 27.27 5.25 -16.96
C ALA A 581 28.44 5.03 -15.97
N ILE A 582 28.28 4.07 -15.06
CA ILE A 582 29.30 3.71 -14.06
C ILE A 582 30.56 3.17 -14.76
N GLY A 583 30.40 2.15 -15.64
CA GLY A 583 31.52 1.51 -16.30
C GLY A 583 32.37 2.47 -17.17
N LYS A 584 31.71 3.44 -17.83
CA LYS A 584 32.39 4.51 -18.57
C LYS A 584 33.25 5.38 -17.63
N ALA A 585 32.68 5.86 -16.54
CA ALA A 585 33.38 6.72 -15.60
C ALA A 585 34.52 5.98 -14.88
N LEU A 586 34.32 4.68 -14.56
CA LEU A 586 35.36 3.82 -14.03
C LEU A 586 36.52 3.67 -15.00
N ALA A 587 36.24 3.45 -16.29
CA ALA A 587 37.24 3.34 -17.33
C ALA A 587 38.05 4.63 -17.46
N LEU A 588 37.40 5.80 -17.39
CA LEU A 588 38.06 7.11 -17.39
C LEU A 588 39.01 7.27 -16.19
N LEU A 589 38.55 7.07 -14.97
CA LEU A 589 39.40 7.24 -13.77
C LEU A 589 40.49 6.18 -13.67
N LEU A 590 40.22 4.92 -14.06
CA LEU A 590 41.24 3.85 -14.03
C LEU A 590 42.33 4.10 -15.07
N SER A 591 41.98 4.70 -16.23
CA SER A 591 42.92 5.01 -17.29
C SER A 591 44.08 5.92 -16.88
N GLU A 592 43.89 6.73 -15.83
CA GLU A 592 44.91 7.62 -15.26
C GLU A 592 46.10 6.86 -14.62
N GLN A 593 45.85 5.61 -14.17
CA GLN A 593 46.76 4.87 -13.29
C GLN A 593 47.17 3.49 -13.82
N ILE A 594 46.68 3.07 -14.97
CA ILE A 594 46.86 1.71 -15.49
C ILE A 594 47.73 1.68 -16.72
N HIS A 595 48.46 0.58 -16.91
CA HIS A 595 49.27 0.34 -18.10
C HIS A 595 48.41 -0.01 -19.32
N ARG A 596 47.54 -1.01 -19.16
CA ARG A 596 46.68 -1.54 -20.23
C ARG A 596 45.24 -1.58 -19.76
N LEU A 597 44.29 -1.15 -20.66
CA LEU A 597 42.87 -1.12 -20.35
C LEU A 597 42.07 -1.92 -21.37
N ILE A 598 41.21 -2.84 -20.92
CA ILE A 598 40.33 -3.65 -21.71
C ILE A 598 38.88 -3.30 -21.34
N LEU A 599 38.13 -2.81 -22.31
CA LEU A 599 36.71 -2.47 -22.14
C LEU A 599 35.82 -3.59 -22.67
N VAL A 600 34.96 -4.12 -21.81
CA VAL A 600 34.09 -5.25 -22.12
C VAL A 600 32.65 -4.78 -22.20
N GLY A 601 31.99 -5.03 -23.35
CA GLY A 601 30.63 -4.69 -23.64
C GLY A 601 29.65 -5.89 -23.57
N ASN A 602 28.39 -5.62 -23.84
CA ASN A 602 27.33 -6.64 -23.82
C ASN A 602 27.33 -7.47 -25.13
N PRO A 603 27.56 -8.80 -25.08
CA PRO A 603 27.63 -9.63 -26.27
C PRO A 603 26.28 -9.75 -27.01
N LEU A 604 25.15 -9.65 -26.27
CA LEU A 604 23.80 -9.70 -26.88
C LEU A 604 23.48 -8.50 -27.78
N ARG A 605 24.23 -7.39 -27.63
CA ARG A 605 24.05 -6.17 -28.41
C ARG A 605 25.38 -5.71 -29.02
N ARG A 606 26.14 -6.62 -29.63
CA ARG A 606 27.52 -6.45 -30.07
C ARG A 606 27.78 -5.12 -30.76
N GLN A 607 27.14 -4.83 -31.88
CA GLN A 607 27.38 -3.60 -32.65
C GLN A 607 27.15 -2.31 -31.86
N LYS A 608 26.06 -2.30 -31.05
CA LYS A 608 25.74 -1.16 -30.20
C LYS A 608 26.75 -1.00 -29.05
N SER A 609 27.22 -2.10 -28.48
CA SER A 609 28.24 -2.09 -27.43
C SER A 609 29.58 -1.61 -27.98
N GLU A 610 30.04 -2.14 -29.13
CA GLU A 610 31.29 -1.73 -29.77
C GLU A 610 31.29 -0.21 -30.08
N HIS A 611 30.18 0.29 -30.66
CA HIS A 611 30.06 1.74 -30.94
C HIS A 611 30.11 2.59 -29.65
N ARG A 612 29.48 2.14 -28.57
CA ARG A 612 29.53 2.85 -27.28
C ARG A 612 30.93 2.83 -26.68
N MET A 613 31.62 1.66 -26.71
CA MET A 613 32.97 1.54 -26.18
C MET A 613 33.96 2.38 -26.99
N LEU A 614 33.80 2.48 -28.31
CA LEU A 614 34.61 3.40 -29.13
C LEU A 614 34.48 4.86 -28.68
N LYS A 615 33.27 5.30 -28.32
CA LYS A 615 33.08 6.63 -27.74
C LYS A 615 33.81 6.78 -26.40
N VAL A 616 33.77 5.76 -25.57
CA VAL A 616 34.46 5.76 -24.28
C VAL A 616 35.98 5.88 -24.48
N VAL A 617 36.52 5.19 -25.48
CA VAL A 617 37.95 5.32 -25.82
C VAL A 617 38.31 6.74 -26.29
N VAL A 618 37.43 7.37 -27.09
CA VAL A 618 37.62 8.78 -27.48
C VAL A 618 37.68 9.69 -26.23
N GLU A 619 36.73 9.52 -25.33
CA GLU A 619 36.66 10.30 -24.08
C GLU A 619 37.90 10.05 -23.19
N ILE A 620 38.37 8.80 -23.11
CA ILE A 620 39.60 8.47 -22.36
C ILE A 620 40.80 9.23 -22.95
N ILE A 621 41.00 9.21 -24.28
CA ILE A 621 42.12 9.91 -24.93
C ILE A 621 42.05 11.41 -24.68
N GLN A 622 40.86 12.01 -24.86
CA GLN A 622 40.66 13.44 -24.59
C GLN A 622 40.95 13.78 -23.13
N HIS A 623 40.41 13.00 -22.20
CA HIS A 623 40.61 13.18 -20.76
C HIS A 623 42.11 13.12 -20.37
N LEU A 624 42.85 12.11 -20.82
CA LEU A 624 44.25 11.96 -20.50
C LEU A 624 45.09 13.10 -21.11
N ARG A 625 44.75 13.55 -22.33
CA ARG A 625 45.36 14.72 -22.93
C ARG A 625 45.13 15.98 -22.13
N ASP A 626 43.88 16.25 -21.72
CA ASP A 626 43.54 17.44 -20.96
C ASP A 626 44.28 17.46 -19.59
N LEU A 627 44.45 16.29 -18.98
CA LEU A 627 45.24 16.14 -17.74
C LEU A 627 46.74 16.45 -17.99
N ALA A 628 47.32 15.96 -19.10
CA ALA A 628 48.68 16.25 -19.50
C ALA A 628 48.91 17.77 -19.74
N GLU A 629 48.00 18.38 -20.49
CA GLU A 629 47.97 19.85 -20.75
C GLU A 629 47.82 20.65 -19.45
N GLY A 630 47.07 20.09 -18.47
CA GLY A 630 46.89 20.62 -17.12
C GLY A 630 48.12 20.43 -16.20
N GLY A 631 49.19 19.79 -16.68
CA GLY A 631 50.44 19.58 -15.94
C GLY A 631 50.53 18.30 -15.11
N VAL A 632 49.62 17.35 -15.33
CA VAL A 632 49.71 16.01 -14.72
C VAL A 632 50.81 15.20 -15.42
N SER A 633 51.76 14.67 -14.66
CA SER A 633 52.84 13.78 -15.17
C SER A 633 52.42 12.33 -15.02
N PHE A 634 52.40 11.58 -16.10
CA PHE A 634 52.10 10.15 -16.08
C PHE A 634 53.36 9.28 -15.93
N ALA A 635 53.21 8.08 -15.33
CA ALA A 635 54.29 7.12 -15.28
C ALA A 635 54.70 6.64 -16.68
N ALA A 636 55.99 6.40 -16.91
CA ALA A 636 56.56 6.15 -18.28
C ALA A 636 55.88 5.01 -19.07
N ASN A 637 55.31 4.02 -18.36
CA ASN A 637 54.64 2.87 -18.98
C ASN A 637 53.12 2.94 -18.90
N SER A 638 52.53 4.01 -18.37
CA SER A 638 51.09 4.14 -18.20
C SER A 638 50.39 4.42 -19.53
N LEU A 639 49.07 4.21 -19.55
CA LEU A 639 48.17 4.58 -20.64
C LEU A 639 48.23 6.09 -20.92
N GLY A 640 48.38 6.91 -19.89
CA GLY A 640 48.53 8.37 -20.01
C GLY A 640 49.77 8.73 -20.80
N ALA A 641 50.97 8.15 -20.48
CA ALA A 641 52.18 8.38 -21.23
C ALA A 641 52.08 7.91 -22.69
N TYR A 642 51.34 6.83 -22.97
CA TYR A 642 51.07 6.39 -24.32
C TYR A 642 50.26 7.45 -25.08
N VAL A 643 49.20 8.02 -24.47
CA VAL A 643 48.36 9.06 -25.09
C VAL A 643 49.16 10.34 -25.35
N GLU A 644 50.06 10.75 -24.43
CA GLU A 644 50.97 11.88 -24.67
C GLU A 644 51.92 11.64 -25.87
N SER A 645 52.26 10.40 -26.16
CA SER A 645 53.12 10.06 -27.30
C SER A 645 52.42 10.04 -28.67
N LEU A 646 51.06 10.10 -28.67
CA LEU A 646 50.27 10.07 -29.91
C LEU A 646 50.49 11.33 -30.78
N GLN A 647 50.61 11.09 -32.08
CA GLN A 647 50.71 12.16 -33.09
C GLN A 647 49.46 12.21 -33.93
N ASP A 648 49.24 13.34 -34.57
CA ASP A 648 48.12 13.55 -35.49
C ASP A 648 46.73 13.28 -34.87
N LEU A 649 46.51 13.64 -33.61
CA LEU A 649 45.21 13.58 -32.95
C LEU A 649 44.23 14.47 -33.66
N PRO A 650 42.94 14.03 -33.82
CA PRO A 650 41.89 14.92 -34.30
C PRO A 650 41.71 16.15 -33.39
N ALA A 651 41.32 17.27 -33.97
CA ALA A 651 41.05 18.49 -33.21
C ALA A 651 39.76 18.36 -32.41
N ASP A 652 39.64 19.06 -31.28
CA ASP A 652 38.43 19.04 -30.45
C ASP A 652 37.18 19.50 -31.22
N SER A 653 37.36 20.33 -32.26
CA SER A 653 36.29 20.76 -33.17
C SER A 653 35.86 19.72 -34.19
N ASP A 654 36.65 18.60 -34.33
CA ASP A 654 36.32 17.56 -35.29
C ASP A 654 35.10 16.72 -34.85
N SER A 655 34.39 16.19 -35.84
CA SER A 655 33.20 15.39 -35.54
C SER A 655 33.57 14.09 -34.82
N LEU A 656 32.66 13.61 -33.97
CA LEU A 656 32.80 12.32 -33.29
C LEU A 656 33.08 11.16 -34.24
N THR A 657 32.66 11.26 -35.50
CA THR A 657 32.94 10.24 -36.54
C THR A 657 34.42 10.19 -36.88
N VAL A 658 35.08 11.34 -37.01
CA VAL A 658 36.54 11.45 -37.25
C VAL A 658 37.32 10.84 -36.05
N TRP A 659 36.94 11.20 -34.85
CA TRP A 659 37.52 10.65 -33.65
C TRP A 659 37.35 9.10 -33.54
N ILE A 660 36.15 8.58 -33.84
CA ILE A 660 35.91 7.13 -33.83
C ILE A 660 36.76 6.41 -34.89
N GLU A 661 36.94 7.00 -36.07
CA GLU A 661 37.79 6.43 -37.12
C GLU A 661 39.26 6.44 -36.73
N TYR A 662 39.72 7.52 -36.14
CA TYR A 662 41.09 7.61 -35.57
C TYR A 662 41.33 6.52 -34.52
N VAL A 663 40.44 6.43 -33.52
CA VAL A 663 40.51 5.43 -32.42
C VAL A 663 40.48 4.00 -32.99
N ARG A 664 39.67 3.71 -33.98
CA ARG A 664 39.58 2.41 -34.63
C ARG A 664 40.88 2.02 -35.31
N ASN A 665 41.58 2.96 -35.91
CA ASN A 665 42.90 2.74 -36.52
C ASN A 665 44.00 2.58 -35.46
N LEU A 666 43.88 3.25 -34.32
CA LEU A 666 44.80 3.16 -33.18
C LEU A 666 44.75 1.81 -32.46
N MET A 667 43.60 1.15 -32.40
CA MET A 667 43.41 -0.13 -31.72
C MET A 667 43.88 -1.30 -32.60
N GLY A 668 45.18 -1.34 -32.87
CA GLY A 668 45.86 -2.43 -33.56
C GLY A 668 46.50 -3.44 -32.58
N GLU A 669 47.24 -4.42 -33.15
CA GLU A 669 47.98 -5.42 -32.36
C GLU A 669 49.03 -4.70 -31.50
N GLY A 670 48.93 -4.88 -30.16
CA GLY A 670 49.84 -4.24 -29.18
C GLY A 670 49.37 -2.89 -28.62
N ALA A 671 48.19 -2.37 -29.00
CA ALA A 671 47.66 -1.16 -28.37
C ALA A 671 47.36 -1.37 -26.88
N PRO A 672 47.64 -0.38 -26.00
CA PRO A 672 47.35 -0.52 -24.56
C PRO A 672 45.89 -0.38 -24.20
N ILE A 673 45.01 -0.05 -25.18
CA ILE A 673 43.59 -0.02 -24.99
C ILE A 673 42.89 -0.96 -25.98
N THR A 674 41.94 -1.75 -25.48
CA THR A 674 41.23 -2.76 -26.28
C THR A 674 39.74 -2.74 -25.94
N ILE A 675 38.88 -2.94 -26.95
CA ILE A 675 37.44 -3.14 -26.77
C ILE A 675 37.07 -4.58 -27.15
N THR A 676 36.18 -5.21 -26.40
CA THR A 676 35.73 -6.58 -26.67
C THR A 676 34.32 -6.80 -26.16
N VAL A 677 33.68 -7.86 -26.64
CA VAL A 677 32.45 -8.42 -26.05
C VAL A 677 32.67 -9.85 -25.51
N ASP A 678 33.90 -10.35 -25.70
CA ASP A 678 34.31 -11.68 -25.19
C ASP A 678 35.04 -11.50 -23.84
N LEU A 679 34.29 -11.66 -22.77
CA LEU A 679 34.82 -11.56 -21.42
C LEU A 679 35.77 -12.68 -21.08
N LYS A 680 35.47 -13.94 -21.47
CA LYS A 680 36.21 -15.14 -21.08
C LYS A 680 37.64 -15.15 -21.59
N GLU A 681 37.88 -14.63 -22.81
CA GLU A 681 39.20 -14.54 -23.42
C GLU A 681 40.12 -13.57 -22.66
N HIS A 682 39.55 -12.54 -22.01
CA HIS A 682 40.33 -11.45 -21.43
C HIS A 682 40.44 -11.50 -19.89
N LEU A 683 39.62 -12.30 -19.20
CA LEU A 683 39.70 -12.48 -17.74
C LEU A 683 41.08 -12.97 -17.27
N PRO A 684 41.77 -13.92 -17.97
CA PRO A 684 43.11 -14.37 -17.58
C PRO A 684 44.19 -13.29 -17.65
N LEU A 685 43.91 -12.16 -18.30
CA LEU A 685 44.84 -11.05 -18.43
C LEU A 685 44.70 -10.01 -17.31
N ALA A 686 43.53 -9.99 -16.62
CA ALA A 686 43.16 -8.95 -15.67
C ALA A 686 43.93 -9.05 -14.35
N ASP A 687 44.78 -8.08 -14.06
CA ASP A 687 45.33 -7.83 -12.73
C ASP A 687 44.24 -7.18 -11.84
N VAL A 688 43.49 -6.29 -12.46
CA VAL A 688 42.38 -5.57 -11.86
C VAL A 688 41.11 -5.73 -12.72
N LEU A 689 40.04 -6.18 -12.13
CA LEU A 689 38.74 -6.36 -12.78
C LEU A 689 37.69 -5.50 -12.10
N MET A 690 37.11 -4.55 -12.82
CA MET A 690 35.97 -3.75 -12.34
C MET A 690 34.70 -4.18 -13.05
N VAL A 691 33.65 -4.53 -12.31
CA VAL A 691 32.38 -5.03 -12.84
C VAL A 691 31.28 -4.06 -12.50
N ALA A 692 30.61 -3.52 -13.53
CA ALA A 692 29.53 -2.55 -13.38
C ALA A 692 28.45 -2.78 -14.44
N THR A 693 27.68 -3.85 -14.28
CA THR A 693 26.62 -4.21 -15.22
C THR A 693 25.23 -4.25 -14.56
N SER A 694 24.19 -4.17 -15.37
CA SER A 694 22.81 -4.43 -14.95
C SER A 694 22.36 -5.84 -15.32
N SER A 695 23.30 -6.78 -15.49
CA SER A 695 22.98 -8.20 -15.74
C SER A 695 22.52 -8.88 -14.45
N LEU A 696 21.49 -9.71 -14.55
CA LEU A 696 21.05 -10.58 -13.43
C LEU A 696 21.88 -11.87 -13.35
N GLU A 697 22.74 -12.14 -14.35
CA GLU A 697 23.54 -13.36 -14.43
C GLU A 697 24.88 -13.23 -13.71
N ARG A 698 25.40 -14.35 -13.18
CA ARG A 698 26.77 -14.48 -12.66
C ARG A 698 27.74 -14.59 -13.82
N LEU A 699 28.41 -13.51 -14.17
CA LEU A 699 29.30 -13.42 -15.33
C LEU A 699 30.74 -13.88 -15.04
N ILE A 700 31.18 -13.73 -13.80
CA ILE A 700 32.57 -14.00 -13.36
C ILE A 700 32.56 -15.32 -12.59
N THR A 701 33.30 -16.32 -13.12
CA THR A 701 33.38 -17.67 -12.56
C THR A 701 34.84 -18.02 -12.24
N PRO A 702 35.13 -19.01 -11.38
CA PRO A 702 36.51 -19.32 -10.94
C PRO A 702 37.50 -19.69 -12.05
N ASP A 703 36.98 -20.29 -13.14
CA ASP A 703 37.82 -21.04 -14.11
C ASP A 703 38.71 -20.18 -14.98
N SER A 704 38.47 -18.88 -15.08
CA SER A 704 39.15 -17.99 -16.02
C SER A 704 39.81 -16.77 -15.38
N LEU A 705 40.03 -16.76 -14.07
CA LEU A 705 40.63 -15.62 -13.37
C LEU A 705 42.13 -15.74 -13.30
N LYS A 706 42.85 -14.61 -13.51
CA LYS A 706 44.28 -14.51 -13.27
C LYS A 706 44.61 -14.74 -11.80
N GLN A 707 45.72 -15.40 -11.52
CA GLN A 707 46.22 -15.59 -10.17
C GLN A 707 46.54 -14.24 -9.52
N GLY A 708 46.07 -14.01 -8.30
CA GLY A 708 46.31 -12.77 -7.55
C GLY A 708 45.54 -11.56 -8.03
N ALA A 709 44.53 -11.73 -8.87
CA ALA A 709 43.72 -10.64 -9.38
C ALA A 709 42.86 -9.96 -8.28
N VAL A 710 42.62 -8.67 -8.46
CA VAL A 710 41.64 -7.89 -7.67
C VAL A 710 40.38 -7.73 -8.48
N ILE A 711 39.26 -8.13 -7.93
CA ILE A 711 37.91 -7.96 -8.52
C ILE A 711 37.11 -7.00 -7.66
N CYS A 712 36.65 -5.90 -8.23
CA CYS A 712 35.71 -4.97 -7.60
C CYS A 712 34.37 -5.07 -8.33
N ASP A 713 33.39 -5.68 -7.68
CA ASP A 713 32.04 -5.83 -8.24
C ASP A 713 31.09 -4.77 -7.64
N MET A 714 30.59 -3.90 -8.48
CA MET A 714 29.60 -2.86 -8.12
C MET A 714 28.22 -3.16 -8.67
N SER A 715 28.05 -4.36 -9.24
CA SER A 715 26.77 -4.79 -9.78
C SER A 715 25.82 -5.27 -8.68
N ARG A 716 24.56 -5.01 -8.86
CA ARG A 716 23.50 -5.55 -7.99
C ARG A 716 22.39 -6.15 -8.85
N PRO A 717 22.08 -7.44 -8.70
CA PRO A 717 22.83 -8.45 -7.91
C PRO A 717 24.27 -8.59 -8.36
N SER A 718 25.13 -9.15 -7.49
CA SER A 718 26.56 -9.39 -7.82
C SER A 718 26.70 -10.22 -9.09
N ASN A 719 27.61 -9.84 -9.96
CA ASN A 719 27.95 -10.62 -11.14
C ASN A 719 29.09 -11.63 -10.90
N VAL A 720 29.72 -11.62 -9.72
CA VAL A 720 30.73 -12.61 -9.31
C VAL A 720 30.01 -13.82 -8.70
N SER A 721 30.35 -15.03 -9.14
CA SER A 721 29.85 -16.27 -8.57
C SER A 721 30.37 -16.48 -7.16
N GLU A 722 29.55 -16.98 -6.24
CA GLU A 722 29.92 -17.31 -4.87
C GLU A 722 31.08 -18.33 -4.82
N ASP A 723 31.10 -19.24 -5.77
CA ASP A 723 32.16 -20.22 -5.96
C ASP A 723 33.57 -19.59 -6.09
N VAL A 724 33.68 -18.32 -6.49
CA VAL A 724 34.99 -17.63 -6.62
C VAL A 724 35.66 -17.49 -5.26
N LEU A 725 34.89 -17.12 -4.22
CA LEU A 725 35.42 -16.99 -2.87
C LEU A 725 35.92 -18.31 -2.30
N GLU A 726 35.27 -19.42 -2.61
CA GLU A 726 35.64 -20.75 -2.12
C GLU A 726 36.77 -21.38 -2.92
N LYS A 727 36.73 -21.29 -4.25
CA LYS A 727 37.65 -22.00 -5.16
C LYS A 727 38.89 -21.21 -5.52
N ARG A 728 38.89 -19.89 -5.31
CA ARG A 728 40.00 -18.99 -5.69
C ARG A 728 40.40 -18.08 -4.52
N PRO A 729 40.97 -18.66 -3.43
CA PRO A 729 41.43 -17.89 -2.28
C PRO A 729 42.64 -16.98 -2.60
N ASP A 730 43.23 -17.15 -3.77
CA ASP A 730 44.28 -16.32 -4.33
C ASP A 730 43.77 -15.04 -4.98
N VAL A 731 42.46 -14.88 -5.18
CA VAL A 731 41.84 -13.71 -5.78
C VAL A 731 41.13 -12.90 -4.69
N LEU A 732 41.34 -11.59 -4.70
CA LEU A 732 40.61 -10.69 -3.79
C LEU A 732 39.34 -10.19 -4.47
N VAL A 733 38.22 -10.54 -3.92
CA VAL A 733 36.91 -10.02 -4.36
C VAL A 733 36.47 -8.92 -3.39
N ILE A 734 36.26 -7.73 -3.91
CA ILE A 734 35.75 -6.56 -3.19
C ILE A 734 34.28 -6.33 -3.60
N ASP A 735 33.39 -6.24 -2.63
CA ASP A 735 32.07 -5.72 -2.83
C ASP A 735 32.16 -4.19 -2.99
N GLY A 736 32.23 -3.73 -4.22
CA GLY A 736 32.49 -2.33 -4.52
C GLY A 736 31.35 -1.41 -4.05
N GLY A 737 31.72 -0.28 -3.47
CA GLY A 737 30.78 0.74 -3.06
C GLY A 737 30.17 0.57 -1.66
N ILE A 738 30.81 -0.23 -0.78
CA ILE A 738 30.47 -0.25 0.64
C ILE A 738 31.26 0.84 1.37
N ILE A 739 30.54 1.71 2.07
CA ILE A 739 31.05 2.91 2.70
C ILE A 739 30.76 2.88 4.20
N ALA A 740 31.79 3.13 5.00
CA ALA A 740 31.63 3.41 6.42
C ALA A 740 31.13 4.85 6.59
N MET A 741 29.97 4.97 7.23
CA MET A 741 29.31 6.26 7.46
C MET A 741 29.81 6.91 8.75
N PRO A 742 29.92 8.25 8.80
CA PRO A 742 30.24 8.95 10.03
C PRO A 742 29.19 8.65 11.10
N SER A 743 29.61 8.62 12.37
CA SER A 743 28.77 8.28 13.55
C SER A 743 28.18 6.85 13.56
N ALA A 744 28.55 5.96 12.63
CA ALA A 744 28.06 4.59 12.53
C ALA A 744 26.54 4.47 12.77
N PRO A 745 25.69 5.12 11.95
CA PRO A 745 24.26 5.21 12.18
C PRO A 745 23.61 3.84 12.11
N ASP A 746 22.51 3.67 12.85
CA ASP A 746 21.55 2.61 12.63
C ASP A 746 20.59 3.04 11.52
N LEU A 747 20.60 2.35 10.39
CA LEU A 747 19.68 2.65 9.28
C LEU A 747 18.26 2.10 9.53
N GLY A 748 18.05 1.43 10.66
CA GLY A 748 16.75 0.84 11.02
C GLY A 748 16.36 -0.38 10.18
N TRP A 749 17.26 -0.83 9.31
CA TRP A 749 17.10 -2.01 8.46
C TRP A 749 18.47 -2.61 8.10
N ASN A 750 18.53 -3.94 8.02
CA ASN A 750 19.74 -4.65 7.56
C ASN A 750 19.75 -4.76 6.03
N PHE A 751 20.56 -3.91 5.39
CA PHE A 751 20.75 -3.94 3.92
C PHE A 751 21.78 -4.98 3.46
N GLY A 752 22.16 -5.94 4.30
CA GLY A 752 23.13 -6.99 4.00
C GLY A 752 24.58 -6.63 4.29
N PHE A 753 24.83 -5.59 5.11
CA PHE A 753 26.18 -5.19 5.51
C PHE A 753 26.23 -4.78 6.99
N GLU A 754 27.44 -4.61 7.54
CA GLU A 754 27.65 -4.28 8.93
C GLU A 754 27.02 -2.95 9.33
N LYS A 755 26.61 -2.84 10.60
CA LYS A 755 26.05 -1.62 11.16
C LYS A 755 27.01 -0.45 11.00
N GLY A 756 26.50 0.70 10.59
CA GLY A 756 27.29 1.89 10.33
C GLY A 756 27.90 1.96 8.94
N THR A 757 27.62 0.97 8.09
CA THR A 757 28.02 0.98 6.69
C THR A 757 26.81 1.09 5.77
N GLY A 758 27.02 1.38 4.50
CA GLY A 758 25.99 1.47 3.50
C GLY A 758 26.53 1.60 2.08
N PHE A 759 25.66 1.56 1.09
CA PHE A 759 26.07 1.72 -0.30
C PHE A 759 26.52 3.15 -0.61
N ALA A 760 27.48 3.28 -1.51
CA ALA A 760 27.99 4.57 -1.99
C ALA A 760 26.88 5.42 -2.63
N CYS A 761 25.96 4.83 -3.38
CA CYS A 761 24.82 5.56 -3.95
C CYS A 761 23.90 6.15 -2.88
N MET A 762 23.69 5.44 -1.79
CA MET A 762 22.97 5.93 -0.62
C MET A 762 23.75 7.04 0.06
N SER A 763 25.05 6.84 0.24
CA SER A 763 25.96 7.83 0.85
C SER A 763 26.00 9.13 0.07
N GLU A 764 25.97 9.10 -1.28
CA GLU A 764 25.85 10.31 -2.11
C GLU A 764 24.59 11.12 -1.77
N THR A 765 23.44 10.45 -1.69
CA THR A 765 22.17 11.11 -1.33
C THR A 765 22.25 11.76 0.04
N ILE A 766 22.84 11.05 1.01
CA ILE A 766 23.03 11.53 2.38
C ILE A 766 23.99 12.74 2.41
N MET A 767 25.10 12.66 1.69
CA MET A 767 26.09 13.75 1.64
C MET A 767 25.49 15.03 1.06
N LEU A 768 24.70 14.92 0.00
CA LEU A 768 24.00 16.06 -0.60
C LEU A 768 22.98 16.66 0.38
N ALA A 769 22.26 15.83 1.13
CA ALA A 769 21.33 16.28 2.15
C ALA A 769 22.04 16.94 3.33
N LEU A 770 23.18 16.42 3.80
CA LEU A 770 24.01 17.01 4.83
C LEU A 770 24.49 18.44 4.46
N GLU A 771 24.82 18.66 3.18
CA GLU A 771 25.20 19.97 2.64
C GLU A 771 23.98 20.84 2.26
N GLN A 772 22.77 20.30 2.38
CA GLN A 772 21.52 20.93 1.93
C GLN A 772 21.58 21.35 0.44
N ARG A 773 22.32 20.58 -0.36
CA ARG A 773 22.41 20.75 -1.81
C ARG A 773 21.28 19.96 -2.48
N TYR A 774 20.21 20.64 -2.75
CA TYR A 774 18.99 20.05 -3.33
C TYR A 774 18.93 20.31 -4.82
N GLU A 775 19.90 19.77 -5.54
CA GLU A 775 20.00 19.83 -7.00
C GLU A 775 20.11 18.43 -7.59
N HIS A 776 19.72 18.27 -8.85
CA HIS A 776 19.84 16.98 -9.52
C HIS A 776 21.31 16.57 -9.64
N ALA A 777 21.65 15.32 -9.31
CA ALA A 777 23.00 14.80 -9.36
C ALA A 777 23.03 13.40 -9.98
N SER A 778 24.12 13.08 -10.68
CA SER A 778 24.39 11.74 -11.23
C SER A 778 23.30 11.19 -12.16
N LEU A 779 22.49 12.02 -12.80
CA LEU A 779 21.37 11.57 -13.64
C LEU A 779 21.81 11.19 -15.05
N GLY A 780 21.22 10.11 -15.56
CA GLY A 780 21.39 9.67 -16.93
C GLY A 780 22.65 8.81 -17.15
N ALA A 781 23.18 8.86 -18.37
CA ALA A 781 24.28 7.99 -18.81
C ALA A 781 25.67 8.65 -18.73
N ASP A 782 25.72 9.96 -18.59
CA ASP A 782 26.97 10.73 -18.64
C ASP A 782 27.22 11.38 -17.28
N LEU A 783 28.23 10.86 -16.57
CA LEU A 783 28.68 11.41 -15.30
C LEU A 783 29.75 12.49 -15.58
N ASN A 784 29.60 13.64 -14.93
CA ASN A 784 30.54 14.76 -15.05
C ASN A 784 31.71 14.55 -14.10
N LEU A 785 32.93 14.73 -14.59
CA LEU A 785 34.17 14.61 -13.77
C LEU A 785 34.20 15.62 -12.62
N GLU A 786 33.72 16.85 -12.83
CA GLU A 786 33.60 17.84 -11.74
C GLU A 786 32.70 17.33 -10.62
N GLN A 787 31.66 16.61 -10.96
CA GLN A 787 30.73 16.02 -9.97
C GLN A 787 31.38 14.85 -9.22
N LEU A 788 32.20 14.02 -9.89
CA LEU A 788 32.97 12.96 -9.24
C LEU A 788 33.94 13.57 -8.22
N GLU A 789 34.68 14.62 -8.59
CA GLU A 789 35.61 15.30 -7.69
C GLU A 789 34.87 15.98 -6.53
N MET A 790 33.73 16.62 -6.79
CA MET A 790 32.89 17.18 -5.73
C MET A 790 32.48 16.09 -4.72
N MET A 791 32.03 14.93 -5.17
CA MET A 791 31.65 13.84 -4.27
C MET A 791 32.81 13.33 -3.45
N ARG A 792 34.00 13.23 -4.04
CA ARG A 792 35.24 12.87 -3.32
C ARG A 792 35.56 13.86 -2.19
N GLN A 793 35.42 15.16 -2.47
CA GLN A 793 35.66 16.21 -1.48
C GLN A 793 34.62 16.21 -0.36
N LEU A 794 33.33 16.02 -0.71
CA LEU A 794 32.26 15.93 0.27
C LEU A 794 32.44 14.73 1.19
N ALA A 795 32.76 13.56 0.65
CA ALA A 795 33.04 12.37 1.44
C ALA A 795 34.14 12.61 2.47
N LYS A 796 35.27 13.18 2.02
CA LYS A 796 36.38 13.52 2.90
C LYS A 796 36.01 14.54 3.96
N LYS A 797 35.26 15.59 3.59
CA LYS A 797 34.80 16.65 4.50
C LYS A 797 33.87 16.11 5.59
N GLN A 798 32.97 15.23 5.22
CA GLN A 798 31.89 14.75 6.11
C GLN A 798 32.25 13.48 6.87
N GLY A 799 33.34 12.79 6.50
CA GLY A 799 33.84 11.63 7.18
C GLY A 799 33.30 10.28 6.65
N PHE A 800 32.93 10.22 5.38
CA PHE A 800 32.62 8.96 4.69
C PHE A 800 33.91 8.32 4.18
N THR A 801 34.13 7.05 4.48
CA THR A 801 35.34 6.32 4.11
C THR A 801 34.99 4.96 3.52
N LEU A 802 35.95 4.29 2.86
CA LEU A 802 35.78 2.87 2.50
C LEU A 802 35.57 2.04 3.77
N ALA A 803 34.69 1.06 3.73
CA ALA A 803 34.42 0.13 4.83
C ALA A 803 35.50 -0.96 4.93
#